data_4d49dcb912bcb209454e2ccca37fd2ff
#
_entry.id   4d49dcb912bcb209454e2ccca37fd2ff
#
_cell.length_a   1.000
_cell.length_b   1.000
_cell.length_c   1.000
_cell.angle_alpha   90.00
_cell.angle_beta   90.00
_cell.angle_gamma   90.00
#
_symmetry.space_group_name_H-M   'P 1'
#
loop_
_entity.id
_entity.type
_entity.pdbx_description
1 polymer ?
#
loop_
_entity_poly.entity_id
_entity_poly.type
_entity_poly.pdbx_seq_one_letter_code
_entity_poly.pdbx_strand_id
1 'polypeptide(L)'
;MSFYSETDIAAAMTVKLDDVLPEKTVFNEGIRRAPDRGFRLTQAQTEIALKNALRYVPTKFHEEVIPEFLEELKTRGRIYGYRWRPKDRIYGKPIDEYKGNCTAAKAMQVMIDNNLSFEIALYPYELVTYGETGSVCANWMQYQFIKKYLEVMTDEQTLVVESGHPVGLFKSKPEAPRVIITNGLLVGEYDNMKDWEIAEEMGVTNYGQMTAGGWMYIGPQGIVHGTFNTLLNAGRLKLGVADVGDLTGKLFISSGLGGMSGAQGKAAEIAKAVAIIAEVDQSRIETRHSQGWVSQIAESPEEALQLAQKAIDAKESTSIAYHGNIVDLLEYINDKQIHVDLLSDQTSCHNVYDGGYCPVGISFDERTRLLAEDKDTFHQMVDDTLARHFEAIKTLTENGTYFFDYGNAFMKSVYDSGITEISKNGRNDKDGFIWPSYVEDIMGPMLFDYGYGPFRWVCLSGKHEDLVATDKAAMEAIDPDRRYQDRDNYNWIRDAEKNQLVVGTQARILYQDCIGRVTVALKFNELVRKGKIGPVMIGRDHHDVSGTDSPFRETSNIKDGSNVTCDMAVQCYAGNAARGMSLVALHNGGGTGIGKAINGGFGLVLDGSERIDEIIKSAIAWDTMGGVARRNWARNEHAIETAIEYNRLHAGTDHITIPYLADDDLVTSAVDQLFH
;
A
#
# COMPACT_ATOMS: atom_id res chain seq x y z
N MET A 1 -7.93 -5.97 43.13
CA MET A 1 -8.20 -4.65 43.73
C MET A 1 -7.31 -3.66 43.03
N SER A 2 -7.91 -2.57 42.51
CA SER A 2 -7.13 -1.45 41.97
C SER A 2 -6.47 -0.71 43.14
N PHE A 3 -5.16 -0.43 43.05
CA PHE A 3 -4.43 0.36 44.04
C PHE A 3 -4.81 1.86 44.00
N TYR A 4 -5.49 2.29 42.91
CA TYR A 4 -5.87 3.67 42.65
C TYR A 4 -7.39 3.77 42.45
N SER A 5 -7.99 4.86 42.92
CA SER A 5 -9.39 5.17 42.65
C SER A 5 -9.57 5.66 41.21
N GLU A 6 -10.80 5.61 40.67
CA GLU A 6 -11.10 6.17 39.36
C GLU A 6 -10.76 7.68 39.27
N THR A 7 -10.91 8.38 40.38
CA THR A 7 -10.55 9.81 40.46
C THR A 7 -9.03 9.99 40.27
N ASP A 8 -8.21 9.11 40.89
CA ASP A 8 -6.75 9.15 40.74
C ASP A 8 -6.33 8.87 39.32
N ILE A 9 -6.95 7.86 38.68
CA ILE A 9 -6.71 7.49 37.28
C ILE A 9 -7.09 8.67 36.38
N ALA A 10 -8.29 9.24 36.51
CA ALA A 10 -8.77 10.34 35.71
C ALA A 10 -7.92 11.61 35.85
N ALA A 11 -7.40 11.87 37.05
CA ALA A 11 -6.51 13.00 37.34
C ALA A 11 -5.13 12.82 36.71
N ALA A 12 -4.65 11.58 36.54
CA ALA A 12 -3.37 11.26 35.92
C ALA A 12 -3.41 11.27 34.39
N MET A 13 -4.61 11.18 33.77
CA MET A 13 -4.77 11.15 32.33
C MET A 13 -4.62 12.53 31.69
N THR A 14 -3.59 12.73 30.86
CA THR A 14 -3.42 13.94 30.04
C THR A 14 -4.41 13.98 28.88
N VAL A 15 -4.70 12.83 28.28
CA VAL A 15 -5.65 12.66 27.18
C VAL A 15 -6.70 11.62 27.60
N LYS A 16 -7.96 11.94 27.38
CA LYS A 16 -9.11 11.08 27.69
C LYS A 16 -10.27 11.37 26.74
N LEU A 17 -11.18 10.42 26.61
CA LEU A 17 -12.47 10.65 25.95
C LEU A 17 -13.31 11.65 26.79
N ASP A 18 -14.25 12.27 26.12
CA ASP A 18 -15.13 13.25 26.77
C ASP A 18 -16.00 12.56 27.83
N ASP A 19 -16.32 13.30 28.90
CA ASP A 19 -17.15 12.83 30.01
C ASP A 19 -18.66 12.75 29.67
N VAL A 20 -18.98 12.82 28.38
CA VAL A 20 -20.33 12.67 27.82
C VAL A 20 -20.29 11.52 26.82
N LEU A 21 -21.17 10.53 27.00
CA LEU A 21 -21.30 9.45 26.07
C LEU A 21 -21.89 9.98 24.76
N PRO A 22 -21.19 9.78 23.60
CA PRO A 22 -21.73 10.22 22.31
C PRO A 22 -23.02 9.47 21.97
N GLU A 23 -23.87 10.08 21.15
CA GLU A 23 -25.02 9.39 20.57
C GLU A 23 -24.56 8.27 19.63
N LYS A 24 -25.44 7.26 19.45
CA LYS A 24 -25.18 6.16 18.49
C LYS A 24 -24.96 6.71 17.09
N THR A 25 -23.99 6.14 16.39
CA THR A 25 -23.73 6.52 15.00
C THR A 25 -24.90 6.14 14.11
N VAL A 26 -25.37 7.08 13.32
CA VAL A 26 -26.29 6.84 12.22
C VAL A 26 -25.44 6.57 10.97
N PHE A 27 -25.62 5.38 10.39
CA PHE A 27 -24.90 4.99 9.17
C PHE A 27 -25.61 5.56 7.93
N ASN A 28 -24.82 6.09 7.01
CA ASN A 28 -25.30 6.51 5.70
C ASN A 28 -25.38 5.29 4.78
N GLU A 29 -26.56 4.96 4.27
CA GLU A 29 -26.80 3.82 3.39
C GLU A 29 -26.01 3.87 2.08
N GLY A 30 -25.64 5.08 1.62
CA GLY A 30 -24.80 5.27 0.43
C GLY A 30 -23.31 5.01 0.66
N ILE A 31 -22.87 4.73 1.90
CA ILE A 31 -21.47 4.50 2.22
C ILE A 31 -21.22 3.01 2.46
N ARG A 32 -20.21 2.49 1.73
CA ARG A 32 -19.82 1.09 1.81
C ARG A 32 -19.39 0.71 3.22
N ARG A 33 -19.81 -0.47 3.66
CA ARG A 33 -19.46 -1.10 4.94
C ARG A 33 -18.58 -2.30 4.70
N ALA A 34 -17.69 -2.60 5.65
CA ALA A 34 -16.95 -3.87 5.63
C ALA A 34 -17.92 -5.05 5.73
N PRO A 35 -17.61 -6.19 5.08
CA PRO A 35 -18.44 -7.40 5.20
C PRO A 35 -18.50 -7.89 6.65
N ASP A 36 -19.59 -8.54 7.00
CA ASP A 36 -19.72 -9.24 8.28
C ASP A 36 -18.77 -10.45 8.29
N ARG A 37 -17.97 -10.60 9.35
CA ARG A 37 -16.91 -11.61 9.42
C ARG A 37 -17.17 -12.76 10.37
N GLY A 38 -18.29 -12.72 11.06
CA GLY A 38 -18.66 -13.72 12.06
C GLY A 38 -17.80 -13.62 13.33
N PHE A 39 -18.08 -14.50 14.27
CA PHE A 39 -17.51 -14.49 15.62
C PHE A 39 -16.70 -15.79 15.86
N ARG A 40 -15.45 -15.67 16.28
CA ARG A 40 -14.49 -16.80 16.43
C ARG A 40 -13.89 -16.93 17.81
N LEU A 41 -13.98 -15.89 18.66
CA LEU A 41 -13.31 -15.87 19.96
C LEU A 41 -13.93 -16.82 20.97
N THR A 42 -13.11 -17.45 21.79
CA THR A 42 -13.55 -18.16 22.99
C THR A 42 -14.09 -17.18 24.05
N GLN A 43 -14.76 -17.69 25.07
CA GLN A 43 -15.26 -16.87 26.18
C GLN A 43 -14.13 -16.04 26.81
N ALA A 44 -12.98 -16.64 27.10
CA ALA A 44 -11.85 -15.95 27.70
C ALA A 44 -11.28 -14.85 26.78
N GLN A 45 -11.20 -15.11 25.47
CA GLN A 45 -10.76 -14.14 24.48
C GLN A 45 -11.77 -12.99 24.34
N THR A 46 -13.07 -13.28 24.41
CA THR A 46 -14.14 -12.27 24.38
C THR A 46 -14.02 -11.32 25.58
N GLU A 47 -13.74 -11.83 26.76
CA GLU A 47 -13.48 -11.01 27.95
C GLU A 47 -12.26 -10.10 27.74
N ILE A 48 -11.20 -10.59 27.11
CA ILE A 48 -10.01 -9.80 26.76
C ILE A 48 -10.40 -8.70 25.76
N ALA A 49 -11.13 -9.03 24.70
CA ALA A 49 -11.57 -8.07 23.68
C ALA A 49 -12.38 -6.92 24.29
N LEU A 50 -13.35 -7.25 25.15
CA LEU A 50 -14.13 -6.23 25.87
C LEU A 50 -13.26 -5.34 26.78
N LYS A 51 -12.36 -5.95 27.58
CA LYS A 51 -11.45 -5.17 28.44
C LYS A 51 -10.51 -4.27 27.63
N ASN A 52 -10.05 -4.76 26.47
CA ASN A 52 -9.22 -3.99 25.55
C ASN A 52 -9.97 -2.78 24.94
N ALA A 53 -11.24 -2.91 24.63
CA ALA A 53 -12.05 -1.78 24.16
C ALA A 53 -12.43 -0.82 25.32
N LEU A 54 -12.84 -1.37 26.46
CA LEU A 54 -13.29 -0.59 27.62
C LEU A 54 -12.20 0.25 28.26
N ARG A 55 -10.89 -0.09 28.07
CA ARG A 55 -9.77 0.69 28.61
C ARG A 55 -9.75 2.16 28.16
N TYR A 56 -10.40 2.49 27.06
CA TYR A 56 -10.51 3.86 26.54
C TYR A 56 -11.70 4.62 27.11
N VAL A 57 -12.72 3.92 27.60
CA VAL A 57 -14.03 4.44 27.92
C VAL A 57 -14.13 4.72 29.42
N PRO A 58 -14.62 5.89 29.88
CA PRO A 58 -14.88 6.13 31.29
C PRO A 58 -15.78 5.05 31.89
N THR A 59 -15.44 4.52 33.06
CA THR A 59 -16.11 3.38 33.72
C THR A 59 -17.60 3.56 33.87
N LYS A 60 -18.06 4.80 34.15
CA LYS A 60 -19.49 5.12 34.26
C LYS A 60 -20.35 4.80 33.05
N PHE A 61 -19.73 4.58 31.88
CA PHE A 61 -20.42 4.24 30.64
C PHE A 61 -20.33 2.74 30.26
N HIS A 62 -19.58 1.94 31.03
CA HIS A 62 -19.31 0.53 30.67
C HIS A 62 -20.61 -0.28 30.55
N GLU A 63 -21.54 -0.14 31.47
CA GLU A 63 -22.84 -0.87 31.44
C GLU A 63 -23.62 -0.59 30.14
N GLU A 64 -23.57 0.66 29.65
CA GLU A 64 -24.30 1.06 28.44
C GLU A 64 -23.59 0.59 27.17
N VAL A 65 -22.25 0.59 27.10
CA VAL A 65 -21.53 0.28 25.87
C VAL A 65 -21.20 -1.20 25.69
N ILE A 66 -21.12 -2.00 26.77
CA ILE A 66 -20.83 -3.43 26.69
C ILE A 66 -21.78 -4.18 25.73
N PRO A 67 -23.10 -3.99 25.77
CA PRO A 67 -24.00 -4.65 24.82
C PRO A 67 -23.73 -4.27 23.37
N GLU A 68 -23.31 -3.03 23.10
CA GLU A 68 -22.97 -2.56 21.74
C GLU A 68 -21.66 -3.18 21.26
N PHE A 69 -20.64 -3.23 22.11
CA PHE A 69 -19.36 -3.86 21.79
C PHE A 69 -19.51 -5.36 21.54
N LEU A 70 -20.38 -6.04 22.28
CA LEU A 70 -20.70 -7.43 22.03
C LEU A 70 -21.41 -7.64 20.68
N GLU A 71 -22.31 -6.74 20.32
CA GLU A 71 -22.99 -6.80 19.02
C GLU A 71 -22.02 -6.51 17.86
N GLU A 72 -21.13 -5.51 18.01
CA GLU A 72 -20.07 -5.23 17.04
C GLU A 72 -19.15 -6.45 16.87
N LEU A 73 -18.71 -7.05 17.97
CA LEU A 73 -17.84 -8.23 17.94
C LEU A 73 -18.52 -9.42 17.26
N LYS A 74 -19.80 -9.65 17.56
CA LYS A 74 -20.59 -10.75 17.00
C LYS A 74 -20.85 -10.60 15.51
N THR A 75 -21.14 -9.38 15.04
CA THR A 75 -21.52 -9.12 13.65
C THR A 75 -20.34 -8.76 12.77
N ARG A 76 -19.34 -8.03 13.31
CA ARG A 76 -18.19 -7.48 12.56
C ARG A 76 -16.87 -8.20 12.83
N GLY A 77 -16.83 -9.13 13.78
CA GLY A 77 -15.61 -9.83 14.18
C GLY A 77 -14.66 -8.98 15.03
N ARG A 78 -14.96 -7.70 15.28
CA ARG A 78 -14.15 -6.83 16.16
C ARG A 78 -14.96 -5.65 16.68
N ILE A 79 -14.40 -4.95 17.70
CA ILE A 79 -15.02 -3.79 18.31
C ILE A 79 -14.47 -2.53 17.67
N TYR A 80 -15.30 -1.81 16.94
CA TYR A 80 -14.97 -0.53 16.32
C TYR A 80 -15.28 0.70 17.16
N GLY A 81 -16.21 0.58 18.11
CA GLY A 81 -16.64 1.69 18.97
C GLY A 81 -17.27 2.83 18.16
N TYR A 82 -18.22 2.51 17.32
CA TYR A 82 -18.82 3.45 16.36
C TYR A 82 -19.32 4.76 16.98
N ARG A 83 -19.78 4.78 18.26
CA ARG A 83 -20.21 6.00 18.92
C ARG A 83 -19.18 7.11 18.93
N TRP A 84 -17.89 6.77 18.93
CA TRP A 84 -16.80 7.74 18.97
C TRP A 84 -16.34 8.23 17.60
N ARG A 85 -16.98 7.74 16.52
CA ARG A 85 -16.75 8.32 15.21
C ARG A 85 -17.23 9.77 15.19
N PRO A 86 -16.44 10.75 14.66
CA PRO A 86 -16.91 12.12 14.48
C PRO A 86 -18.22 12.17 13.67
N LYS A 87 -19.17 13.00 14.12
CA LYS A 87 -20.44 13.20 13.39
C LYS A 87 -20.24 13.97 12.10
N ASP A 88 -19.30 14.92 12.11
CA ASP A 88 -18.95 15.71 10.94
C ASP A 88 -18.27 14.86 9.85
N ARG A 89 -18.33 15.36 8.64
CA ARG A 89 -17.61 14.77 7.51
C ARG A 89 -16.11 14.76 7.79
N ILE A 90 -15.50 13.57 7.67
CA ILE A 90 -14.05 13.40 7.79
C ILE A 90 -13.44 13.54 6.38
N TYR A 91 -12.44 14.42 6.25
CA TYR A 91 -11.58 14.59 5.07
C TYR A 91 -10.33 15.39 5.44
N GLY A 92 -9.30 15.34 4.63
CA GLY A 92 -8.08 16.13 4.85
C GLY A 92 -8.36 17.63 4.59
N LYS A 93 -8.66 18.36 5.67
CA LYS A 93 -8.88 19.82 5.63
C LYS A 93 -7.55 20.56 5.44
N PRO A 94 -7.58 21.86 5.07
CA PRO A 94 -6.42 22.71 5.15
C PRO A 94 -5.76 22.66 6.53
N ILE A 95 -4.43 22.62 6.58
CA ILE A 95 -3.67 22.43 7.83
C ILE A 95 -4.00 23.48 8.92
N ASP A 96 -4.35 24.69 8.50
CA ASP A 96 -4.68 25.80 9.43
C ASP A 96 -6.01 25.58 10.16
N GLU A 97 -6.86 24.68 9.70
CA GLU A 97 -8.12 24.32 10.38
C GLU A 97 -7.90 23.32 11.52
N TYR A 98 -6.70 22.71 11.62
CA TYR A 98 -6.38 21.77 12.69
C TYR A 98 -5.76 22.46 13.90
N LYS A 99 -6.16 22.02 15.09
CA LYS A 99 -5.52 22.39 16.34
C LYS A 99 -4.21 21.63 16.51
N GLY A 100 -3.26 22.26 17.18
CA GLY A 100 -1.97 21.62 17.49
C GLY A 100 -0.88 22.65 17.71
N ASN A 101 0.12 22.27 18.50
CA ASN A 101 1.21 23.15 18.92
C ASN A 101 2.41 23.12 17.97
N CYS A 102 2.47 22.17 17.03
CA CYS A 102 3.51 22.12 16.01
C CYS A 102 2.95 21.70 14.64
N THR A 103 3.60 22.17 13.59
CA THR A 103 3.18 21.93 12.19
C THR A 103 3.11 20.44 11.85
N ALA A 104 4.05 19.64 12.33
CA ALA A 104 4.08 18.20 12.06
C ALA A 104 2.87 17.48 12.64
N ALA A 105 2.44 17.82 13.87
CA ALA A 105 1.25 17.24 14.50
C ALA A 105 -0.04 17.57 13.73
N LYS A 106 -0.16 18.80 13.23
CA LYS A 106 -1.27 19.20 12.36
C LYS A 106 -1.25 18.45 11.02
N ALA A 107 -0.07 18.32 10.41
CA ALA A 107 0.10 17.59 9.15
C ALA A 107 -0.36 16.13 9.26
N MET A 108 -0.02 15.46 10.36
CA MET A 108 -0.45 14.08 10.60
C MET A 108 -1.97 13.97 10.77
N GLN A 109 -2.62 14.95 11.39
CA GLN A 109 -4.07 15.00 11.47
C GLN A 109 -4.73 15.16 10.10
N VAL A 110 -4.16 16.02 9.22
CA VAL A 110 -4.61 16.13 7.81
C VAL A 110 -4.57 14.77 7.13
N MET A 111 -3.46 14.05 7.27
CA MET A 111 -3.26 12.77 6.60
C MET A 111 -4.15 11.65 7.16
N ILE A 112 -4.35 11.58 8.48
CA ILE A 112 -5.28 10.63 9.10
C ILE A 112 -6.70 10.86 8.55
N ASP A 113 -7.16 12.09 8.54
CA ASP A 113 -8.52 12.43 8.10
C ASP A 113 -8.69 12.22 6.58
N ASN A 114 -7.64 12.47 5.79
CA ASN A 114 -7.64 12.14 4.37
C ASN A 114 -7.81 10.64 4.15
N ASN A 115 -7.08 9.80 4.89
CA ASN A 115 -7.17 8.33 4.79
C ASN A 115 -8.56 7.78 5.12
N LEU A 116 -9.35 8.51 5.91
CA LEU A 116 -10.68 8.09 6.38
C LEU A 116 -11.83 8.82 5.67
N SER A 117 -11.53 9.65 4.67
CA SER A 117 -12.54 10.31 3.85
C SER A 117 -13.44 9.29 3.14
N PHE A 118 -14.74 9.58 3.05
CA PHE A 118 -15.70 8.75 2.29
C PHE A 118 -15.36 8.63 0.81
N GLU A 119 -14.60 9.58 0.27
CA GLU A 119 -14.16 9.56 -1.14
C GLU A 119 -12.94 8.66 -1.36
N ILE A 120 -12.20 8.34 -0.31
CA ILE A 120 -10.91 7.64 -0.37
C ILE A 120 -10.98 6.26 0.26
N ALA A 121 -11.49 6.19 1.50
CA ALA A 121 -11.51 4.96 2.29
C ALA A 121 -12.47 3.92 1.70
N LEU A 122 -12.01 2.66 1.66
CA LEU A 122 -12.82 1.53 1.18
C LEU A 122 -14.00 1.26 2.13
N TYR A 123 -13.74 1.22 3.45
CA TYR A 123 -14.74 1.03 4.50
C TYR A 123 -14.53 2.09 5.59
N PRO A 124 -14.96 3.34 5.35
CA PRO A 124 -14.61 4.46 6.24
C PRO A 124 -15.21 4.35 7.64
N TYR A 125 -16.33 3.64 7.81
CA TYR A 125 -16.88 3.37 9.14
C TYR A 125 -16.02 2.38 9.93
N GLU A 126 -15.36 1.46 9.26
CA GLU A 126 -14.49 0.45 9.84
C GLU A 126 -13.01 0.85 9.80
N LEU A 127 -12.71 2.13 9.55
CA LEU A 127 -11.35 2.72 9.53
C LEU A 127 -10.42 2.09 8.47
N VAL A 128 -10.98 1.37 7.50
CA VAL A 128 -10.23 0.70 6.44
C VAL A 128 -10.04 1.63 5.25
N THR A 129 -8.80 1.93 4.95
CA THR A 129 -8.42 2.78 3.81
C THR A 129 -8.46 1.98 2.50
N TYR A 130 -7.79 0.81 2.45
CA TYR A 130 -7.73 -0.05 1.26
C TYR A 130 -7.39 -1.51 1.62
N GLY A 131 -7.39 -2.40 0.62
CA GLY A 131 -6.91 -3.79 0.74
C GLY A 131 -7.76 -4.68 1.66
N GLU A 132 -9.05 -4.41 1.77
CA GLU A 132 -10.05 -5.11 2.60
C GLU A 132 -9.84 -4.92 4.11
N THR A 133 -8.61 -4.80 4.60
CA THR A 133 -8.27 -4.74 6.02
C THR A 133 -7.27 -3.66 6.40
N GLY A 134 -6.60 -3.02 5.45
CA GLY A 134 -5.57 -2.00 5.71
C GLY A 134 -6.13 -0.76 6.40
N SER A 135 -5.86 -0.60 7.70
CA SER A 135 -6.51 0.39 8.56
C SER A 135 -5.57 1.42 9.19
N VAL A 136 -6.10 2.60 9.43
CA VAL A 136 -5.41 3.71 10.10
C VAL A 136 -5.13 3.37 11.58
N CYS A 137 -6.12 2.81 12.25
CA CYS A 137 -6.08 2.26 13.60
C CYS A 137 -7.26 1.29 13.77
N ALA A 138 -7.34 0.56 14.88
CA ALA A 138 -8.29 -0.53 15.03
C ALA A 138 -9.72 -0.07 15.39
N ASN A 139 -9.89 1.05 16.07
CA ASN A 139 -11.19 1.52 16.53
C ASN A 139 -11.26 3.05 16.68
N TRP A 140 -12.49 3.58 16.80
CA TRP A 140 -12.74 5.02 16.87
C TRP A 140 -12.28 5.66 18.19
N MET A 141 -12.15 4.88 19.27
CA MET A 141 -11.59 5.38 20.52
C MET A 141 -10.09 5.68 20.32
N GLN A 142 -9.35 4.80 19.66
CA GLN A 142 -7.95 5.04 19.30
C GLN A 142 -7.79 6.27 18.41
N TYR A 143 -8.64 6.42 17.39
CA TYR A 143 -8.66 7.63 16.56
C TYR A 143 -8.79 8.90 17.41
N GLN A 144 -9.75 8.95 18.34
CA GLN A 144 -9.95 10.09 19.24
C GLN A 144 -8.72 10.37 20.11
N PHE A 145 -8.12 9.33 20.67
CA PHE A 145 -6.90 9.48 21.50
C PHE A 145 -5.71 9.97 20.67
N ILE A 146 -5.47 9.41 19.49
CA ILE A 146 -4.39 9.84 18.60
C ILE A 146 -4.57 11.32 18.23
N LYS A 147 -5.77 11.73 17.82
CA LYS A 147 -6.06 13.13 17.47
C LYS A 147 -5.81 14.06 18.65
N LYS A 148 -6.30 13.73 19.86
CA LYS A 148 -6.10 14.53 21.06
C LYS A 148 -4.62 14.61 21.48
N TYR A 149 -3.85 13.53 21.33
CA TYR A 149 -2.41 13.57 21.56
C TYR A 149 -1.70 14.49 20.57
N LEU A 150 -2.05 14.44 19.28
CA LEU A 150 -1.50 15.33 18.25
C LEU A 150 -1.86 16.80 18.51
N GLU A 151 -3.04 17.09 19.07
CA GLU A 151 -3.43 18.46 19.44
C GLU A 151 -2.57 19.05 20.57
N VAL A 152 -2.20 18.25 21.57
CA VAL A 152 -1.44 18.72 22.74
C VAL A 152 0.07 18.59 22.60
N MET A 153 0.54 17.77 21.66
CA MET A 153 1.94 17.52 21.41
C MET A 153 2.73 18.78 21.07
N THR A 154 3.96 18.87 21.59
CA THR A 154 4.95 19.89 21.22
C THR A 154 6.02 19.30 20.29
N ASP A 155 6.89 20.13 19.77
CA ASP A 155 8.05 19.73 18.94
C ASP A 155 9.18 19.07 19.76
N GLU A 156 9.08 19.07 21.09
CA GLU A 156 9.96 18.34 22.00
C GLU A 156 9.38 17.00 22.49
N GLN A 157 8.35 16.48 21.82
CA GLN A 157 7.69 15.23 22.22
C GLN A 157 7.54 14.28 21.05
N THR A 158 7.49 12.98 21.35
CA THR A 158 7.20 11.90 20.39
C THR A 158 6.01 11.10 20.87
N LEU A 159 5.01 10.95 20.03
CA LEU A 159 3.89 10.03 20.22
C LEU A 159 4.29 8.63 19.75
N VAL A 160 4.09 7.64 20.61
CA VAL A 160 4.31 6.23 20.28
C VAL A 160 2.96 5.55 20.08
N VAL A 161 2.81 4.87 18.92
CA VAL A 161 1.60 4.15 18.53
C VAL A 161 1.98 2.70 18.22
N GLU A 162 1.41 1.76 18.96
CA GLU A 162 1.63 0.32 18.81
C GLU A 162 0.32 -0.34 18.38
N SER A 163 0.27 -0.87 17.16
CA SER A 163 -0.95 -1.50 16.62
C SER A 163 -2.22 -0.66 16.79
N GLY A 164 -2.11 0.63 16.51
CA GLY A 164 -3.20 1.61 16.69
C GLY A 164 -3.36 2.14 18.13
N HIS A 165 -2.70 1.53 19.12
CA HIS A 165 -2.76 1.98 20.52
C HIS A 165 -1.80 3.16 20.76
N PRO A 166 -2.27 4.36 21.08
CA PRO A 166 -1.41 5.47 21.48
C PRO A 166 -0.95 5.26 22.94
N VAL A 167 0.20 4.59 23.08
CA VAL A 167 0.68 4.16 24.41
C VAL A 167 1.32 5.27 25.22
N GLY A 168 1.73 6.37 24.57
CA GLY A 168 2.23 7.52 25.30
C GLY A 168 2.86 8.62 24.47
N LEU A 169 2.99 9.78 25.11
CA LEU A 169 3.69 10.96 24.60
C LEU A 169 4.94 11.17 25.45
N PHE A 170 6.11 11.02 24.85
CA PHE A 170 7.37 11.02 25.57
C PHE A 170 8.20 12.24 25.21
N LYS A 171 9.00 12.74 26.19
CA LYS A 171 9.96 13.82 25.95
C LYS A 171 10.96 13.38 24.87
N SER A 172 11.23 14.30 23.96
CA SER A 172 12.12 14.11 22.83
C SER A 172 12.88 15.41 22.52
N LYS A 173 13.30 15.61 21.29
CA LYS A 173 13.96 16.80 20.79
C LYS A 173 13.44 17.13 19.38
N PRO A 174 13.58 18.38 18.91
CA PRO A 174 13.04 18.80 17.60
C PRO A 174 13.54 17.97 16.40
N GLU A 175 14.75 17.41 16.50
CA GLU A 175 15.36 16.58 15.45
C GLU A 175 14.89 15.12 15.47
N ALA A 176 14.11 14.69 16.46
CA ALA A 176 13.58 13.33 16.53
C ALA A 176 12.19 13.25 15.85
N PRO A 177 11.72 12.05 15.49
CA PRO A 177 10.35 11.85 14.99
C PRO A 177 9.28 12.39 15.97
N ARG A 178 8.24 12.99 15.40
CA ARG A 178 7.04 13.37 16.18
C ARG A 178 6.16 12.17 16.42
N VAL A 179 6.15 11.18 15.51
CA VAL A 179 5.37 9.96 15.67
C VAL A 179 6.19 8.74 15.26
N ILE A 180 6.10 7.70 16.08
CA ILE A 180 6.68 6.38 15.84
C ILE A 180 5.54 5.37 15.85
N ILE A 181 5.38 4.63 14.75
CA ILE A 181 4.30 3.66 14.57
C ILE A 181 4.88 2.28 14.31
N THR A 182 4.31 1.27 14.99
CA THR A 182 4.50 -0.14 14.65
C THR A 182 3.14 -0.83 14.58
N ASN A 183 2.90 -1.66 13.57
CA ASN A 183 1.63 -2.36 13.41
C ASN A 183 1.85 -3.85 13.12
N GLY A 184 1.19 -4.70 13.88
CA GLY A 184 1.06 -6.12 13.61
C GLY A 184 2.36 -6.93 13.67
N LEU A 185 3.42 -6.40 14.30
CA LEU A 185 4.70 -7.09 14.43
C LEU A 185 4.58 -8.18 15.50
N LEU A 186 4.32 -9.41 15.07
CA LEU A 186 4.17 -10.54 15.95
C LEU A 186 5.52 -11.25 16.18
N VAL A 187 5.67 -11.88 17.35
CA VAL A 187 6.79 -12.81 17.61
C VAL A 187 6.62 -14.03 16.71
N GLY A 188 7.71 -14.54 16.14
CA GLY A 188 7.69 -15.53 15.05
C GLY A 188 6.80 -16.76 15.26
N GLU A 189 6.65 -17.25 16.50
CA GLU A 189 5.70 -18.34 16.83
C GLU A 189 4.25 -18.01 16.46
N TYR A 190 3.87 -16.73 16.54
CA TYR A 190 2.52 -16.21 16.30
C TYR A 190 2.43 -15.45 14.97
N ASP A 191 3.50 -15.38 14.18
CA ASP A 191 3.54 -14.64 12.93
C ASP A 191 2.95 -15.45 11.77
N ASN A 192 1.67 -15.76 11.91
CA ASN A 192 0.85 -16.43 10.93
C ASN A 192 -0.57 -15.83 10.94
N MET A 193 -1.29 -16.05 9.86
CA MET A 193 -2.61 -15.42 9.67
C MET A 193 -3.62 -15.82 10.75
N LYS A 194 -3.64 -17.08 11.15
CA LYS A 194 -4.61 -17.61 12.12
C LYS A 194 -4.47 -16.96 13.51
N ASP A 195 -3.25 -16.89 14.03
CA ASP A 195 -3.00 -16.29 15.35
C ASP A 195 -3.16 -14.77 15.30
N TRP A 196 -2.78 -14.17 14.15
CA TRP A 196 -2.94 -12.75 13.93
C TRP A 196 -4.41 -12.31 13.91
N GLU A 197 -5.30 -13.06 13.23
CA GLU A 197 -6.73 -12.78 13.19
C GLU A 197 -7.36 -12.80 14.59
N ILE A 198 -7.01 -13.79 15.42
CA ILE A 198 -7.48 -13.85 16.80
C ILE A 198 -7.00 -12.62 17.59
N ALA A 199 -5.73 -12.24 17.41
CA ALA A 199 -5.18 -11.06 18.07
C ALA A 199 -5.86 -9.76 17.61
N GLU A 200 -6.21 -9.65 16.33
CA GLU A 200 -6.96 -8.51 15.77
C GLU A 200 -8.39 -8.45 16.34
N GLU A 201 -9.11 -9.58 16.37
CA GLU A 201 -10.46 -9.65 16.95
C GLU A 201 -10.47 -9.28 18.44
N MET A 202 -9.43 -9.65 19.19
CA MET A 202 -9.25 -9.21 20.57
C MET A 202 -8.85 -7.75 20.73
N GLY A 203 -8.63 -7.00 19.64
CA GLY A 203 -8.15 -5.62 19.69
C GLY A 203 -6.71 -5.49 20.20
N VAL A 204 -5.88 -6.51 19.99
CA VAL A 204 -4.47 -6.54 20.38
C VAL A 204 -3.58 -5.98 19.28
N THR A 205 -3.92 -6.27 18.03
CA THR A 205 -3.12 -5.87 16.86
C THR A 205 -3.96 -5.11 15.84
N ASN A 206 -3.30 -4.58 14.82
CA ASN A 206 -3.92 -3.83 13.73
C ASN A 206 -3.18 -4.09 12.41
N TYR A 207 -3.93 -4.31 11.33
CA TYR A 207 -3.35 -4.46 10.00
C TYR A 207 -3.06 -3.08 9.39
N GLY A 208 -1.89 -2.54 9.73
CA GLY A 208 -1.49 -1.21 9.30
C GLY A 208 -1.21 -1.06 7.82
N GLN A 209 -1.21 -2.12 7.07
CA GLN A 209 -0.89 -2.20 5.63
C GLN A 209 -0.31 -0.93 5.02
N MET A 210 1.02 -0.80 4.96
CA MET A 210 1.73 0.28 4.28
C MET A 210 1.26 1.69 4.67
N THR A 211 0.86 2.50 3.68
CA THR A 211 0.46 3.90 3.87
C THR A 211 -0.89 4.09 4.57
N ALA A 212 -1.71 3.04 4.72
CA ALA A 212 -2.91 3.12 5.54
C ALA A 212 -2.55 3.31 7.02
N GLY A 213 -1.81 2.39 7.61
CA GLY A 213 -1.35 2.48 8.99
C GLY A 213 -0.18 3.45 9.21
N GLY A 214 0.55 3.80 8.16
CA GLY A 214 1.60 4.84 8.17
C GLY A 214 1.06 6.24 7.89
N TRP A 215 -0.22 6.43 7.72
CA TRP A 215 -0.91 7.70 7.50
C TRP A 215 -0.39 8.51 6.31
N MET A 216 0.07 7.85 5.27
CA MET A 216 0.67 8.49 4.09
C MET A 216 -0.07 8.20 2.79
N TYR A 217 -1.28 7.66 2.84
CA TYR A 217 -2.08 7.39 1.65
C TYR A 217 -2.59 8.69 1.01
N ILE A 218 -2.34 8.85 -0.28
CA ILE A 218 -2.70 10.04 -1.06
C ILE A 218 -3.87 9.82 -2.02
N GLY A 219 -4.65 8.77 -1.79
CA GLY A 219 -5.66 8.32 -2.72
C GLY A 219 -5.08 7.41 -3.82
N PRO A 220 -5.91 7.00 -4.79
CA PRO A 220 -5.54 5.98 -5.76
C PRO A 220 -4.48 6.42 -6.79
N GLN A 221 -4.10 7.71 -6.87
CA GLN A 221 -3.09 8.15 -7.84
C GLN A 221 -1.71 7.49 -7.62
N GLY A 222 -1.39 7.05 -6.38
CA GLY A 222 -0.15 6.34 -6.11
C GLY A 222 -0.02 5.06 -6.91
N ILE A 223 -1.08 4.25 -6.89
CA ILE A 223 -1.12 2.99 -7.65
C ILE A 223 -1.32 3.23 -9.15
N VAL A 224 -1.97 4.33 -9.58
CA VAL A 224 -2.03 4.68 -11.01
C VAL A 224 -0.62 4.85 -11.56
N HIS A 225 0.24 5.59 -10.87
CA HIS A 225 1.62 5.79 -11.31
C HIS A 225 2.43 4.50 -11.27
N GLY A 226 2.28 3.69 -10.22
CA GLY A 226 2.91 2.37 -10.11
C GLY A 226 2.50 1.44 -11.24
N THR A 227 1.21 1.34 -11.53
CA THR A 227 0.68 0.52 -12.63
C THR A 227 1.11 1.05 -14.00
N PHE A 228 1.07 2.37 -14.20
CA PHE A 228 1.59 3.00 -15.42
C PHE A 228 3.05 2.62 -15.69
N ASN A 229 3.93 2.77 -14.69
CA ASN A 229 5.34 2.39 -14.82
C ASN A 229 5.51 0.89 -15.07
N THR A 230 4.75 0.05 -14.36
CA THR A 230 4.81 -1.40 -14.54
C THR A 230 4.43 -1.81 -15.96
N LEU A 231 3.29 -1.33 -16.47
CA LEU A 231 2.82 -1.65 -17.81
C LEU A 231 3.78 -1.16 -18.89
N LEU A 232 4.23 0.08 -18.80
CA LEU A 232 5.13 0.68 -19.80
C LEU A 232 6.48 -0.06 -19.84
N ASN A 233 7.04 -0.39 -18.68
CA ASN A 233 8.29 -1.16 -18.62
C ASN A 233 8.12 -2.64 -18.99
N ALA A 234 6.97 -3.26 -18.72
CA ALA A 234 6.64 -4.58 -19.27
C ALA A 234 6.62 -4.55 -20.80
N GLY A 235 6.03 -3.50 -21.39
CA GLY A 235 6.05 -3.29 -22.84
C GLY A 235 7.47 -3.15 -23.41
N ARG A 236 8.34 -2.39 -22.75
CA ARG A 236 9.75 -2.24 -23.12
C ARG A 236 10.50 -3.58 -23.06
N LEU A 237 10.30 -4.34 -22.00
CA LEU A 237 10.99 -5.61 -21.77
C LEU A 237 10.50 -6.76 -22.67
N LYS A 238 9.20 -6.87 -22.90
CA LYS A 238 8.57 -8.07 -23.47
C LYS A 238 7.93 -7.85 -24.83
N LEU A 239 7.51 -6.62 -25.16
CA LEU A 239 6.76 -6.33 -26.38
C LEU A 239 7.53 -5.48 -27.39
N GLY A 240 8.81 -5.21 -27.16
CA GLY A 240 9.66 -4.42 -28.05
C GLY A 240 9.29 -2.94 -28.14
N VAL A 241 8.61 -2.40 -27.13
CA VAL A 241 8.32 -0.97 -27.06
C VAL A 241 9.61 -0.19 -26.84
N ALA A 242 9.82 0.87 -27.63
CA ALA A 242 11.00 1.74 -27.50
C ALA A 242 10.95 2.55 -26.19
N ASP A 243 12.10 3.04 -25.72
CA ASP A 243 12.21 3.85 -24.48
C ASP A 243 11.27 5.05 -24.42
N VAL A 244 10.99 5.66 -25.58
CA VAL A 244 10.05 6.79 -25.74
C VAL A 244 8.70 6.38 -26.31
N GLY A 245 8.46 5.06 -26.46
CA GLY A 245 7.21 4.51 -26.98
C GLY A 245 6.11 4.39 -25.93
N ASP A 246 4.94 3.93 -26.40
CA ASP A 246 3.77 3.64 -25.58
C ASP A 246 3.15 2.29 -25.95
N LEU A 247 2.03 1.93 -25.33
CA LEU A 247 1.34 0.64 -25.52
C LEU A 247 0.20 0.71 -26.53
N THR A 248 0.23 1.63 -27.49
CA THR A 248 -0.79 1.73 -28.54
C THR A 248 -0.99 0.39 -29.28
N GLY A 249 -2.23 -0.09 -29.30
CA GLY A 249 -2.60 -1.35 -29.94
C GLY A 249 -2.30 -2.62 -29.12
N LYS A 250 -1.88 -2.48 -27.85
CA LYS A 250 -1.62 -3.58 -26.93
C LYS A 250 -2.80 -3.83 -26.00
N LEU A 251 -3.14 -5.11 -25.78
CA LEU A 251 -4.20 -5.56 -24.89
C LEU A 251 -3.63 -5.98 -23.53
N PHE A 252 -4.11 -5.31 -22.48
CA PHE A 252 -3.86 -5.65 -21.09
C PHE A 252 -5.13 -6.18 -20.43
N ILE A 253 -5.04 -7.31 -19.72
CA ILE A 253 -6.13 -7.88 -18.94
C ILE A 253 -5.71 -8.00 -17.48
N SER A 254 -6.64 -7.65 -16.58
CA SER A 254 -6.44 -7.81 -15.15
C SER A 254 -7.80 -7.88 -14.43
N SER A 255 -7.78 -7.90 -13.10
CA SER A 255 -8.97 -7.93 -12.27
C SER A 255 -8.87 -7.02 -11.05
N GLY A 256 -10.03 -6.65 -10.52
CA GLY A 256 -10.20 -5.80 -9.36
C GLY A 256 -10.34 -4.30 -9.71
N LEU A 257 -11.37 -3.68 -9.12
CA LEU A 257 -11.63 -2.23 -9.17
C LEU A 257 -11.83 -1.64 -7.76
N GLY A 258 -11.22 -2.27 -6.77
CA GLY A 258 -11.24 -1.83 -5.37
C GLY A 258 -10.43 -0.56 -5.09
N GLY A 259 -9.95 -0.41 -3.86
CA GLY A 259 -9.19 0.77 -3.42
C GLY A 259 -7.89 0.97 -4.20
N MET A 260 -7.06 -0.07 -4.28
CA MET A 260 -5.80 -0.05 -5.04
C MET A 260 -6.01 -0.45 -6.50
N SER A 261 -6.64 -1.56 -6.75
CA SER A 261 -6.84 -2.11 -8.10
C SER A 261 -7.69 -1.24 -9.01
N GLY A 262 -8.54 -0.36 -8.47
CA GLY A 262 -9.35 0.58 -9.23
C GLY A 262 -8.56 1.56 -10.09
N ALA A 263 -7.26 1.67 -9.88
CA ALA A 263 -6.36 2.52 -10.65
C ALA A 263 -5.94 1.94 -12.02
N GLN A 264 -6.13 0.65 -12.25
CA GLN A 264 -5.57 -0.07 -13.40
C GLN A 264 -6.06 0.45 -14.74
N GLY A 265 -7.37 0.68 -14.87
CA GLY A 265 -7.96 1.20 -16.10
C GLY A 265 -7.35 2.55 -16.50
N LYS A 266 -7.29 3.47 -15.56
CA LYS A 266 -6.68 4.81 -15.74
C LYS A 266 -5.21 4.72 -16.14
N ALA A 267 -4.45 3.88 -15.45
CA ALA A 267 -3.03 3.68 -15.72
C ALA A 267 -2.78 3.14 -17.14
N ALA A 268 -3.58 2.16 -17.56
CA ALA A 268 -3.51 1.58 -18.89
C ALA A 268 -3.82 2.64 -19.99
N GLU A 269 -4.84 3.46 -19.80
CA GLU A 269 -5.16 4.55 -20.73
C GLU A 269 -4.04 5.59 -20.84
N ILE A 270 -3.42 5.96 -19.71
CA ILE A 270 -2.27 6.88 -19.72
C ILE A 270 -1.08 6.25 -20.45
N ALA A 271 -0.85 4.94 -20.29
CA ALA A 271 0.15 4.17 -21.02
C ALA A 271 -0.24 3.91 -22.50
N LYS A 272 -1.42 4.34 -22.96
CA LYS A 272 -1.98 4.12 -24.29
C LYS A 272 -2.36 2.68 -24.63
N ALA A 273 -2.52 1.83 -23.62
CA ALA A 273 -3.03 0.48 -23.80
C ALA A 273 -4.55 0.42 -23.96
N VAL A 274 -5.07 -0.69 -24.47
CA VAL A 274 -6.45 -1.12 -24.30
C VAL A 274 -6.50 -2.09 -23.13
N ALA A 275 -7.39 -1.86 -22.16
CA ALA A 275 -7.47 -2.67 -20.96
C ALA A 275 -8.87 -3.25 -20.73
N ILE A 276 -8.95 -4.51 -20.29
CA ILE A 276 -10.16 -5.11 -19.73
C ILE A 276 -9.88 -5.46 -18.27
N ILE A 277 -10.69 -4.93 -17.36
CA ILE A 277 -10.55 -5.18 -15.93
C ILE A 277 -11.83 -5.85 -15.41
N ALA A 278 -11.72 -7.11 -14.98
CA ALA A 278 -12.82 -7.86 -14.40
C ALA A 278 -13.11 -7.40 -12.96
N GLU A 279 -14.37 -7.21 -12.62
CA GLU A 279 -14.82 -6.89 -11.27
C GLU A 279 -16.19 -7.51 -10.99
N VAL A 280 -16.32 -8.15 -9.84
CA VAL A 280 -17.57 -8.84 -9.44
C VAL A 280 -18.55 -7.94 -8.67
N ASP A 281 -18.07 -6.83 -8.13
CA ASP A 281 -18.86 -5.86 -7.38
C ASP A 281 -19.32 -4.70 -8.27
N GLN A 282 -20.57 -4.72 -8.68
CA GLN A 282 -21.21 -3.69 -9.51
C GLN A 282 -20.96 -2.27 -8.96
N SER A 283 -21.01 -2.10 -7.64
CA SER A 283 -20.84 -0.79 -7.02
C SER A 283 -19.43 -0.20 -7.18
N ARG A 284 -18.41 -1.08 -7.28
CA ARG A 284 -17.04 -0.67 -7.59
C ARG A 284 -16.91 -0.20 -9.03
N ILE A 285 -17.52 -0.93 -9.96
CA ILE A 285 -17.56 -0.56 -11.39
C ILE A 285 -18.20 0.82 -11.55
N GLU A 286 -19.39 1.02 -10.99
CA GLU A 286 -20.11 2.30 -11.07
C GLU A 286 -19.30 3.45 -10.46
N THR A 287 -18.66 3.22 -9.33
CA THR A 287 -17.80 4.19 -8.68
C THR A 287 -16.64 4.60 -9.57
N ARG A 288 -15.90 3.64 -10.14
CA ARG A 288 -14.74 3.94 -11.00
C ARG A 288 -15.14 4.55 -12.33
N HIS A 289 -16.24 4.13 -12.90
CA HIS A 289 -16.79 4.74 -14.12
C HIS A 289 -17.22 6.19 -13.89
N SER A 290 -17.97 6.47 -12.81
CA SER A 290 -18.38 7.84 -12.47
C SER A 290 -17.20 8.78 -12.17
N GLN A 291 -16.10 8.24 -11.66
CA GLN A 291 -14.85 8.98 -11.43
C GLN A 291 -14.01 9.17 -12.70
N GLY A 292 -14.40 8.58 -13.84
CA GLY A 292 -13.59 8.59 -15.06
C GLY A 292 -12.30 7.77 -14.97
N TRP A 293 -12.31 6.72 -14.14
CA TRP A 293 -11.17 5.80 -13.95
C TRP A 293 -11.28 4.53 -14.78
N VAL A 294 -12.48 4.27 -15.29
CA VAL A 294 -12.80 3.30 -16.32
C VAL A 294 -13.73 3.97 -17.33
N SER A 295 -13.46 3.80 -18.61
CA SER A 295 -14.15 4.51 -19.68
C SER A 295 -15.43 3.82 -20.15
N GLN A 296 -15.49 2.49 -20.09
CA GLN A 296 -16.59 1.70 -20.60
C GLN A 296 -16.94 0.56 -19.65
N ILE A 297 -18.16 0.06 -19.74
CA ILE A 297 -18.65 -1.09 -18.96
C ILE A 297 -19.14 -2.15 -19.95
N ALA A 298 -18.89 -3.42 -19.67
CA ALA A 298 -19.36 -4.58 -20.41
C ALA A 298 -19.94 -5.62 -19.46
N GLU A 299 -21.07 -6.20 -19.85
CA GLU A 299 -21.79 -7.22 -19.04
C GLU A 299 -21.47 -8.65 -19.47
N SER A 300 -20.63 -8.84 -20.49
CA SER A 300 -20.20 -10.16 -20.94
C SER A 300 -18.76 -10.15 -21.45
N PRO A 301 -18.07 -11.31 -21.42
CA PRO A 301 -16.73 -11.43 -22.02
C PRO A 301 -16.71 -11.08 -23.51
N GLU A 302 -17.75 -11.47 -24.24
CA GLU A 302 -17.89 -11.18 -25.67
C GLU A 302 -17.95 -9.68 -25.94
N GLU A 303 -18.80 -8.94 -25.22
CA GLU A 303 -18.94 -7.48 -25.34
C GLU A 303 -17.62 -6.78 -24.98
N ALA A 304 -16.96 -7.18 -23.88
CA ALA A 304 -15.70 -6.60 -23.46
C ALA A 304 -14.61 -6.75 -24.53
N LEU A 305 -14.52 -7.92 -25.15
CA LEU A 305 -13.54 -8.19 -26.21
C LEU A 305 -13.88 -7.49 -27.54
N GLN A 306 -15.17 -7.33 -27.90
CA GLN A 306 -15.59 -6.56 -29.07
C GLN A 306 -15.22 -5.08 -28.91
N LEU A 307 -15.45 -4.51 -27.72
CA LEU A 307 -15.06 -3.13 -27.40
C LEU A 307 -13.53 -2.96 -27.46
N ALA A 308 -12.79 -3.90 -26.91
CA ALA A 308 -11.34 -3.90 -26.93
C ALA A 308 -10.78 -4.00 -28.35
N GLN A 309 -11.30 -4.91 -29.18
CA GLN A 309 -10.84 -5.08 -30.57
C GLN A 309 -11.11 -3.82 -31.38
N LYS A 310 -12.26 -3.20 -31.21
CA LYS A 310 -12.60 -1.94 -31.88
C LYS A 310 -11.60 -0.83 -31.55
N ALA A 311 -11.20 -0.71 -30.28
CA ALA A 311 -10.22 0.29 -29.85
C ALA A 311 -8.81 -0.02 -30.40
N ILE A 312 -8.40 -1.28 -30.40
CA ILE A 312 -7.13 -1.73 -30.99
C ILE A 312 -7.06 -1.37 -32.49
N ASP A 313 -8.12 -1.68 -33.26
CA ASP A 313 -8.19 -1.38 -34.67
C ASP A 313 -8.15 0.11 -34.96
N ALA A 314 -8.76 0.92 -34.09
CA ALA A 314 -8.74 2.38 -34.16
C ALA A 314 -7.44 3.01 -33.64
N LYS A 315 -6.55 2.22 -33.00
CA LYS A 315 -5.36 2.70 -32.28
C LYS A 315 -5.69 3.72 -31.19
N GLU A 316 -6.81 3.52 -30.55
CA GLU A 316 -7.27 4.33 -29.40
C GLU A 316 -7.06 3.58 -28.10
N SER A 317 -6.72 4.30 -27.03
CA SER A 317 -6.64 3.72 -25.69
C SER A 317 -8.02 3.77 -25.03
N THR A 318 -8.38 2.72 -24.33
CA THR A 318 -9.60 2.64 -23.52
C THR A 318 -9.46 1.65 -22.39
N SER A 319 -10.25 1.84 -21.34
CA SER A 319 -10.41 0.85 -20.26
C SER A 319 -11.87 0.39 -20.18
N ILE A 320 -12.04 -0.90 -20.05
CA ILE A 320 -13.34 -1.58 -20.05
C ILE A 320 -13.46 -2.35 -18.73
N ALA A 321 -14.43 -1.98 -17.91
CA ALA A 321 -14.80 -2.80 -16.75
C ALA A 321 -15.70 -3.93 -17.23
N TYR A 322 -15.27 -5.17 -17.05
CA TYR A 322 -16.12 -6.33 -17.25
C TYR A 322 -16.79 -6.72 -15.93
N HIS A 323 -18.13 -6.67 -15.89
CA HIS A 323 -18.89 -7.09 -14.72
C HIS A 323 -18.96 -8.61 -14.67
N GLY A 324 -18.03 -9.24 -13.98
CA GLY A 324 -17.94 -10.68 -13.87
C GLY A 324 -16.63 -11.16 -13.26
N ASN A 325 -16.53 -12.49 -13.14
CA ASN A 325 -15.34 -13.11 -12.60
C ASN A 325 -14.23 -13.17 -13.65
N ILE A 326 -12.98 -12.89 -13.21
CA ILE A 326 -11.82 -12.94 -14.11
C ILE A 326 -11.62 -14.32 -14.72
N VAL A 327 -11.89 -15.40 -13.98
CA VAL A 327 -11.71 -16.77 -14.47
C VAL A 327 -12.63 -17.03 -15.67
N ASP A 328 -13.89 -16.60 -15.59
CA ASP A 328 -14.84 -16.75 -16.70
C ASP A 328 -14.38 -16.00 -17.96
N LEU A 329 -13.78 -14.82 -17.79
CA LEU A 329 -13.19 -14.05 -18.88
C LEU A 329 -12.00 -14.76 -19.50
N LEU A 330 -11.05 -15.27 -18.69
CA LEU A 330 -9.86 -15.95 -19.18
C LEU A 330 -10.17 -17.27 -19.86
N GLU A 331 -11.11 -18.06 -19.33
CA GLU A 331 -11.60 -19.28 -19.96
C GLU A 331 -12.24 -18.99 -21.31
N TYR A 332 -13.08 -17.93 -21.42
CA TYR A 332 -13.67 -17.50 -22.69
C TYR A 332 -12.59 -17.09 -23.71
N ILE A 333 -11.55 -16.36 -23.28
CA ILE A 333 -10.43 -15.96 -24.14
C ILE A 333 -9.68 -17.20 -24.65
N ASN A 334 -9.43 -18.19 -23.79
CA ASN A 334 -8.79 -19.45 -24.15
C ASN A 334 -9.63 -20.23 -25.17
N ASP A 335 -10.94 -20.36 -24.94
CA ASP A 335 -11.86 -21.06 -25.85
C ASP A 335 -11.91 -20.40 -27.25
N LYS A 336 -11.83 -19.08 -27.30
CA LYS A 336 -11.82 -18.30 -28.55
C LYS A 336 -10.42 -18.10 -29.15
N GLN A 337 -9.38 -18.55 -28.48
CA GLN A 337 -7.96 -18.40 -28.89
C GLN A 337 -7.59 -16.93 -29.17
N ILE A 338 -8.03 -16.00 -28.32
CA ILE A 338 -7.74 -14.58 -28.46
C ILE A 338 -6.38 -14.29 -27.85
N HIS A 339 -5.55 -13.56 -28.58
CA HIS A 339 -4.23 -13.13 -28.09
C HIS A 339 -4.34 -11.99 -27.08
N VAL A 340 -3.61 -12.12 -25.98
CA VAL A 340 -3.46 -11.10 -24.92
C VAL A 340 -1.97 -10.76 -24.79
N ASP A 341 -1.61 -9.48 -24.86
CA ASP A 341 -0.21 -9.06 -24.75
C ASP A 341 0.30 -9.15 -23.32
N LEU A 342 -0.45 -8.53 -22.36
CA LEU A 342 -0.09 -8.44 -20.94
C LEU A 342 -1.26 -8.92 -20.07
N LEU A 343 -0.95 -9.73 -19.08
CA LEU A 343 -1.92 -10.26 -18.12
C LEU A 343 -1.40 -10.10 -16.68
N SER A 344 -2.28 -9.69 -15.78
CA SER A 344 -1.99 -9.64 -14.35
C SER A 344 -3.28 -9.88 -13.52
N ASP A 345 -3.15 -9.83 -12.20
CA ASP A 345 -4.28 -9.88 -11.25
C ASP A 345 -4.02 -8.92 -10.09
N GLN A 346 -5.05 -8.14 -9.70
CA GLN A 346 -4.98 -7.25 -8.56
C GLN A 346 -6.15 -7.43 -7.58
N THR A 347 -6.74 -8.62 -7.53
CA THR A 347 -7.65 -8.98 -6.43
C THR A 347 -6.88 -9.06 -5.11
N SER A 348 -7.59 -9.00 -3.99
CA SER A 348 -6.93 -9.00 -2.66
C SER A 348 -6.52 -10.42 -2.23
N CYS A 349 -5.66 -11.08 -3.02
CA CYS A 349 -5.23 -12.45 -2.78
C CYS A 349 -4.37 -12.62 -1.51
N HIS A 350 -3.91 -11.55 -0.88
CA HIS A 350 -3.21 -11.61 0.40
C HIS A 350 -4.12 -12.04 1.57
N ASN A 351 -5.46 -12.04 1.39
CA ASN A 351 -6.45 -12.57 2.31
C ASN A 351 -7.66 -13.17 1.57
N VAL A 352 -7.39 -14.17 0.74
CA VAL A 352 -8.39 -14.84 -0.13
C VAL A 352 -9.57 -15.39 0.66
N TYR A 353 -9.33 -15.93 1.85
CA TYR A 353 -10.34 -16.58 2.69
C TYR A 353 -11.12 -15.62 3.58
N ASP A 354 -10.77 -14.34 3.61
CA ASP A 354 -11.46 -13.30 4.37
C ASP A 354 -12.20 -12.28 3.48
N GLY A 355 -12.59 -12.74 2.30
CA GLY A 355 -13.39 -11.98 1.33
C GLY A 355 -12.56 -11.18 0.31
N GLY A 356 -11.27 -11.35 0.29
CA GLY A 356 -10.39 -10.70 -0.70
C GLY A 356 -10.50 -11.28 -2.11
N TYR A 357 -11.09 -12.47 -2.26
CA TYR A 357 -11.28 -13.18 -3.52
C TYR A 357 -12.73 -13.68 -3.64
N CYS A 358 -13.32 -13.60 -4.82
CA CYS A 358 -14.69 -14.07 -5.07
C CYS A 358 -14.67 -15.37 -5.88
N PRO A 359 -15.20 -16.46 -5.34
CA PRO A 359 -15.33 -17.72 -6.07
C PRO A 359 -16.17 -17.57 -7.34
N VAL A 360 -15.82 -18.37 -8.36
CA VAL A 360 -16.63 -18.49 -9.60
C VAL A 360 -18.00 -19.12 -9.30
N GLY A 361 -19.02 -18.69 -10.04
CA GLY A 361 -20.35 -19.26 -10.00
C GLY A 361 -21.27 -18.71 -8.90
N ILE A 362 -20.79 -17.73 -8.13
CA ILE A 362 -21.60 -17.01 -7.16
C ILE A 362 -21.48 -15.49 -7.35
N SER A 363 -22.53 -14.77 -7.00
CA SER A 363 -22.52 -13.30 -7.00
C SER A 363 -21.71 -12.74 -5.85
N PHE A 364 -21.37 -11.44 -5.92
CA PHE A 364 -20.70 -10.74 -4.84
C PHE A 364 -21.49 -10.77 -3.52
N ASP A 365 -22.81 -10.65 -3.59
CA ASP A 365 -23.69 -10.71 -2.41
C ASP A 365 -23.74 -12.11 -1.81
N GLU A 366 -23.83 -13.16 -2.66
CA GLU A 366 -23.75 -14.55 -2.19
C GLU A 366 -22.40 -14.88 -1.56
N ARG A 367 -21.29 -14.39 -2.13
CA ARG A 367 -19.95 -14.47 -1.55
C ARG A 367 -19.94 -13.88 -0.14
N THR A 368 -20.50 -12.69 0.03
CA THR A 368 -20.52 -11.99 1.32
C THR A 368 -21.35 -12.76 2.35
N ARG A 369 -22.51 -13.29 1.94
CA ARG A 369 -23.35 -14.14 2.80
C ARG A 369 -22.64 -15.44 3.18
N LEU A 370 -22.05 -16.14 2.22
CA LEU A 370 -21.37 -17.42 2.45
C LEU A 370 -20.14 -17.25 3.38
N LEU A 371 -19.38 -16.19 3.21
CA LEU A 371 -18.27 -15.85 4.09
C LEU A 371 -18.70 -15.69 5.56
N ALA A 372 -19.91 -15.14 5.81
CA ALA A 372 -20.43 -14.95 7.16
C ALA A 372 -21.06 -16.23 7.74
N GLU A 373 -21.73 -17.03 6.92
CA GLU A 373 -22.58 -18.14 7.37
C GLU A 373 -21.89 -19.51 7.31
N ASP A 374 -21.02 -19.75 6.30
CA ASP A 374 -20.39 -21.06 6.05
C ASP A 374 -18.97 -20.88 5.47
N LYS A 375 -18.04 -20.60 6.34
CA LYS A 375 -16.62 -20.36 5.96
C LYS A 375 -15.95 -21.57 5.33
N ASP A 376 -16.29 -22.78 5.75
CA ASP A 376 -15.65 -24.00 5.23
C ASP A 376 -16.02 -24.20 3.76
N THR A 377 -17.30 -24.04 3.41
CA THR A 377 -17.75 -24.04 2.01
C THR A 377 -17.13 -22.90 1.22
N PHE A 378 -17.06 -21.70 1.81
CA PHE A 378 -16.41 -20.56 1.15
C PHE A 378 -14.94 -20.85 0.83
N HIS A 379 -14.18 -21.38 1.78
CA HIS A 379 -12.76 -21.73 1.58
C HIS A 379 -12.59 -22.75 0.46
N GLN A 380 -13.39 -23.82 0.45
CA GLN A 380 -13.31 -24.83 -0.62
C GLN A 380 -13.61 -24.23 -2.01
N MET A 381 -14.61 -23.36 -2.12
CA MET A 381 -14.92 -22.69 -3.38
C MET A 381 -13.80 -21.75 -3.83
N VAL A 382 -13.11 -21.09 -2.90
CA VAL A 382 -11.92 -20.27 -3.20
C VAL A 382 -10.80 -21.13 -3.77
N ASP A 383 -10.49 -22.26 -3.14
CA ASP A 383 -9.42 -23.18 -3.59
C ASP A 383 -9.73 -23.72 -5.00
N ASP A 384 -10.97 -24.18 -5.23
CA ASP A 384 -11.39 -24.66 -6.54
C ASP A 384 -11.31 -23.57 -7.62
N THR A 385 -11.60 -22.32 -7.25
CA THR A 385 -11.50 -21.18 -8.18
C THR A 385 -10.06 -20.79 -8.46
N LEU A 386 -9.18 -20.80 -7.45
CA LEU A 386 -7.75 -20.56 -7.63
C LEU A 386 -7.12 -21.59 -8.57
N ALA A 387 -7.55 -22.86 -8.49
CA ALA A 387 -7.11 -23.91 -9.41
C ALA A 387 -7.50 -23.59 -10.86
N ARG A 388 -8.75 -23.22 -11.12
CA ARG A 388 -9.23 -22.84 -12.46
C ARG A 388 -8.51 -21.60 -12.96
N HIS A 389 -8.28 -20.60 -12.10
CA HIS A 389 -7.59 -19.37 -12.44
C HIS A 389 -6.14 -19.68 -12.88
N PHE A 390 -5.42 -20.52 -12.11
CA PHE A 390 -4.09 -20.98 -12.45
C PHE A 390 -4.05 -21.65 -13.83
N GLU A 391 -4.94 -22.62 -14.12
CA GLU A 391 -4.96 -23.31 -15.40
C GLU A 391 -5.29 -22.37 -16.58
N ALA A 392 -6.19 -21.40 -16.36
CA ALA A 392 -6.53 -20.41 -17.39
C ALA A 392 -5.33 -19.51 -17.74
N ILE A 393 -4.57 -19.03 -16.74
CA ILE A 393 -3.35 -18.25 -16.94
C ILE A 393 -2.28 -19.10 -17.62
N LYS A 394 -2.09 -20.34 -17.18
CA LYS A 394 -1.10 -21.27 -17.74
C LYS A 394 -1.31 -21.46 -19.25
N THR A 395 -2.54 -21.71 -19.67
CA THR A 395 -2.91 -21.83 -21.08
C THR A 395 -2.56 -20.57 -21.87
N LEU A 396 -2.86 -19.37 -21.33
CA LEU A 396 -2.55 -18.10 -22.00
C LEU A 396 -1.04 -17.87 -22.11
N THR A 397 -0.29 -18.18 -21.05
CA THR A 397 1.19 -18.00 -21.05
C THR A 397 1.89 -18.97 -22.00
N GLU A 398 1.41 -20.20 -22.13
CA GLU A 398 1.87 -21.16 -23.15
C GLU A 398 1.60 -20.66 -24.59
N ASN A 399 0.58 -19.83 -24.78
CA ASN A 399 0.25 -19.18 -26.04
C ASN A 399 0.90 -17.79 -26.25
N GLY A 400 1.86 -17.42 -25.40
CA GLY A 400 2.71 -16.23 -25.57
C GLY A 400 2.25 -14.97 -24.84
N THR A 401 1.21 -15.05 -24.01
CA THR A 401 0.83 -13.96 -23.10
C THR A 401 1.90 -13.78 -22.02
N TYR A 402 2.33 -12.55 -21.75
CA TYR A 402 3.20 -12.27 -20.62
C TYR A 402 2.37 -12.00 -19.35
N PHE A 403 2.46 -12.92 -18.39
CA PHE A 403 1.84 -12.79 -17.06
C PHE A 403 2.88 -12.36 -16.03
N PHE A 404 2.47 -11.48 -15.13
CA PHE A 404 3.20 -11.11 -13.93
C PHE A 404 2.23 -10.95 -12.74
N ASP A 405 2.62 -11.48 -11.57
CA ASP A 405 1.90 -11.24 -10.31
C ASP A 405 2.12 -9.78 -9.90
N TYR A 406 1.05 -9.03 -9.69
CA TYR A 406 1.13 -7.61 -9.32
C TYR A 406 1.43 -7.39 -7.81
N GLY A 407 1.88 -8.41 -7.12
CA GLY A 407 2.25 -8.30 -5.71
C GLY A 407 1.08 -8.36 -4.73
N ASN A 408 -0.03 -8.94 -5.16
CA ASN A 408 -1.22 -9.20 -4.35
C ASN A 408 -1.21 -10.59 -3.70
N ALA A 409 -0.10 -11.33 -3.81
CA ALA A 409 0.08 -12.70 -3.35
C ALA A 409 -0.73 -13.77 -4.09
N PHE A 410 -1.14 -13.54 -5.35
CA PHE A 410 -1.86 -14.53 -6.16
C PHE A 410 -1.12 -15.86 -6.24
N MET A 411 0.14 -15.86 -6.70
CA MET A 411 0.92 -17.10 -6.84
C MET A 411 1.11 -17.84 -5.51
N LYS A 412 1.34 -17.09 -4.43
CA LYS A 412 1.45 -17.68 -3.08
C LYS A 412 0.14 -18.31 -2.63
N SER A 413 -0.99 -17.67 -2.90
CA SER A 413 -2.31 -18.19 -2.54
C SER A 413 -2.70 -19.41 -3.36
N VAL A 414 -2.35 -19.47 -4.63
CA VAL A 414 -2.48 -20.68 -5.45
C VAL A 414 -1.64 -21.82 -4.89
N TYR A 415 -0.39 -21.55 -4.47
CA TYR A 415 0.44 -22.55 -3.82
C TYR A 415 -0.16 -23.04 -2.49
N ASP A 416 -0.64 -22.11 -1.66
CA ASP A 416 -1.22 -22.41 -0.34
C ASP A 416 -2.54 -23.20 -0.43
N SER A 417 -3.29 -23.07 -1.55
CA SER A 417 -4.46 -23.88 -1.84
C SER A 417 -4.13 -25.33 -2.28
N GLY A 418 -2.84 -25.68 -2.33
CA GLY A 418 -2.35 -27.05 -2.62
C GLY A 418 -1.84 -27.26 -4.05
N ILE A 419 -1.86 -26.25 -4.91
CA ILE A 419 -1.38 -26.33 -6.29
C ILE A 419 0.14 -26.06 -6.31
N THR A 420 0.92 -27.07 -5.97
CA THR A 420 2.38 -26.97 -5.86
C THR A 420 3.07 -26.76 -7.22
N GLU A 421 2.39 -27.10 -8.32
CA GLU A 421 2.89 -26.93 -9.70
C GLU A 421 3.24 -25.47 -10.04
N ILE A 422 2.62 -24.48 -9.38
CA ILE A 422 2.96 -23.06 -9.55
C ILE A 422 4.37 -22.71 -9.05
N SER A 423 4.97 -23.53 -8.18
CA SER A 423 6.37 -23.34 -7.75
C SER A 423 7.36 -23.84 -8.80
N LYS A 424 8.53 -23.18 -8.91
CA LYS A 424 9.57 -23.54 -9.91
C LYS A 424 10.01 -24.99 -9.87
N ASN A 425 10.04 -25.60 -8.67
CA ASN A 425 10.46 -26.98 -8.49
C ASN A 425 9.30 -27.97 -8.26
N GLY A 426 8.04 -27.51 -8.30
CA GLY A 426 6.84 -28.31 -8.08
C GLY A 426 6.68 -28.86 -6.64
N ARG A 427 7.45 -28.37 -5.67
CA ARG A 427 7.51 -28.94 -4.31
C ARG A 427 7.39 -27.91 -3.20
N ASN A 428 8.03 -26.77 -3.34
CA ASN A 428 8.03 -25.71 -2.35
C ASN A 428 8.11 -24.34 -3.02
N ASP A 429 7.68 -23.32 -2.31
CA ASP A 429 7.65 -21.92 -2.76
C ASP A 429 8.95 -21.15 -2.51
N LYS A 430 9.94 -21.74 -1.83
CA LYS A 430 11.18 -21.07 -1.43
C LYS A 430 12.08 -20.72 -2.63
N ASP A 431 12.02 -21.53 -3.67
CA ASP A 431 12.77 -21.32 -4.90
C ASP A 431 12.05 -20.38 -5.90
N GLY A 432 10.89 -19.86 -5.49
CA GLY A 432 10.03 -18.96 -6.28
C GLY A 432 9.02 -19.69 -7.14
N PHE A 433 8.34 -18.92 -8.00
CA PHE A 433 7.21 -19.38 -8.82
C PHE A 433 7.56 -19.45 -10.29
N ILE A 434 6.77 -20.18 -11.07
CA ILE A 434 6.96 -20.34 -12.54
C ILE A 434 6.79 -19.02 -13.31
N TRP A 435 6.01 -18.09 -12.76
CA TRP A 435 5.86 -16.73 -13.28
C TRP A 435 6.56 -15.73 -12.35
N PRO A 436 7.00 -14.58 -12.86
CA PRO A 436 7.61 -13.55 -12.04
C PRO A 436 6.56 -12.72 -11.29
N SER A 437 6.95 -12.15 -10.16
CA SER A 437 6.27 -10.95 -9.66
C SER A 437 6.67 -9.73 -10.51
N TYR A 438 5.83 -8.68 -10.49
CA TYR A 438 6.14 -7.44 -11.20
C TYR A 438 7.44 -6.77 -10.73
N VAL A 439 7.86 -7.01 -9.48
CA VAL A 439 9.17 -6.52 -8.98
C VAL A 439 10.31 -7.41 -9.47
N GLU A 440 10.13 -8.73 -9.50
CA GLU A 440 11.20 -9.64 -9.89
C GLU A 440 11.74 -9.35 -11.29
N ASP A 441 10.85 -9.16 -12.24
CA ASP A 441 11.19 -9.04 -13.66
C ASP A 441 11.17 -7.61 -14.20
N ILE A 442 10.30 -6.76 -13.63
CA ILE A 442 10.04 -5.41 -14.17
C ILE A 442 10.61 -4.32 -13.27
N MET A 443 9.98 -4.11 -12.10
CA MET A 443 10.29 -2.93 -11.27
C MET A 443 11.66 -3.03 -10.60
N GLY A 444 12.10 -4.23 -10.23
CA GLY A 444 13.41 -4.46 -9.62
C GLY A 444 14.55 -4.02 -10.54
N PRO A 445 14.74 -4.72 -11.69
CA PRO A 445 15.85 -4.42 -12.61
C PRO A 445 15.70 -3.07 -13.33
N MET A 446 14.48 -2.63 -13.66
CA MET A 446 14.28 -1.40 -14.43
C MET A 446 14.26 -0.13 -13.59
N LEU A 447 13.91 -0.21 -12.30
CA LEU A 447 13.71 0.95 -11.42
C LEU A 447 14.45 0.83 -10.09
N PHE A 448 14.14 -0.19 -9.25
CA PHE A 448 14.64 -0.26 -7.88
C PHE A 448 16.15 -0.42 -7.78
N ASP A 449 16.78 -1.18 -8.68
CA ASP A 449 18.22 -1.34 -8.74
C ASP A 449 18.94 0.00 -9.03
N TYR A 450 18.24 0.92 -9.70
CA TYR A 450 18.72 2.30 -9.93
C TYR A 450 18.30 3.31 -8.85
N GLY A 451 17.59 2.87 -7.82
CA GLY A 451 17.08 3.73 -6.77
C GLY A 451 15.79 4.49 -7.11
N TYR A 452 15.19 4.24 -8.29
CA TYR A 452 13.88 4.81 -8.62
C TYR A 452 12.78 4.08 -7.87
N GLY A 453 11.94 4.83 -7.17
CA GLY A 453 10.79 4.31 -6.44
C GLY A 453 9.80 5.41 -6.09
N PRO A 454 8.64 5.04 -5.52
CA PRO A 454 7.52 5.95 -5.29
C PRO A 454 7.83 7.02 -4.27
N PHE A 455 8.02 8.23 -4.73
CA PHE A 455 8.15 9.46 -3.95
C PHE A 455 6.89 10.30 -4.11
N ARG A 456 6.29 10.73 -3.01
CA ARG A 456 5.03 11.47 -3.00
C ARG A 456 5.08 12.72 -2.14
N TRP A 457 4.21 13.67 -2.45
CA TRP A 457 4.02 14.87 -1.64
C TRP A 457 2.55 15.29 -1.55
N VAL A 458 2.24 16.00 -0.47
CA VAL A 458 0.93 16.56 -0.16
C VAL A 458 1.07 18.03 0.19
N CYS A 459 0.36 18.90 -0.52
CA CYS A 459 0.25 20.31 -0.21
C CYS A 459 -0.75 20.49 0.94
N LEU A 460 -0.25 20.70 2.15
CA LEU A 460 -1.05 20.68 3.38
C LEU A 460 -2.00 21.90 3.51
N SER A 461 -1.79 22.95 2.71
CA SER A 461 -2.73 24.07 2.60
C SER A 461 -4.07 23.69 1.98
N GLY A 462 -4.14 22.54 1.29
CA GLY A 462 -5.31 22.13 0.51
C GLY A 462 -5.54 22.96 -0.76
N LYS A 463 -4.67 23.92 -1.07
CA LYS A 463 -4.81 24.83 -2.21
C LYS A 463 -4.26 24.19 -3.49
N HIS A 464 -5.05 24.27 -4.55
CA HIS A 464 -4.62 23.78 -5.87
C HIS A 464 -3.43 24.55 -6.43
N GLU A 465 -3.34 25.86 -6.16
CA GLU A 465 -2.23 26.70 -6.58
C GLU A 465 -0.88 26.23 -6.01
N ASP A 466 -0.87 25.71 -4.78
CA ASP A 466 0.32 25.15 -4.16
C ASP A 466 0.75 23.86 -4.88
N LEU A 467 -0.21 23.04 -5.29
CA LEU A 467 0.06 21.83 -6.08
C LEU A 467 0.67 22.19 -7.45
N VAL A 468 0.09 23.16 -8.15
CA VAL A 468 0.62 23.65 -9.44
C VAL A 468 2.05 24.21 -9.26
N ALA A 469 2.31 24.93 -8.17
CA ALA A 469 3.65 25.44 -7.88
C ALA A 469 4.66 24.31 -7.60
N THR A 470 4.25 23.26 -6.89
CA THR A 470 5.11 22.08 -6.65
C THR A 470 5.32 21.26 -7.93
N ASP A 471 4.30 21.08 -8.77
CA ASP A 471 4.42 20.43 -10.09
C ASP A 471 5.46 21.13 -10.95
N LYS A 472 5.40 22.45 -11.03
CA LYS A 472 6.39 23.26 -11.77
C LYS A 472 7.80 23.08 -11.21
N ALA A 473 7.98 23.14 -9.88
CA ALA A 473 9.27 22.98 -9.25
C ALA A 473 9.85 21.56 -9.46
N ALA A 474 8.99 20.53 -9.46
CA ALA A 474 9.39 19.16 -9.77
C ALA A 474 9.84 19.02 -11.23
N MET A 475 9.10 19.57 -12.19
CA MET A 475 9.48 19.56 -13.61
C MET A 475 10.81 20.32 -13.87
N GLU A 476 11.06 21.41 -13.15
CA GLU A 476 12.35 22.14 -13.21
C GLU A 476 13.53 21.36 -12.61
N ALA A 477 13.25 20.40 -11.71
CA ALA A 477 14.26 19.55 -11.07
C ALA A 477 14.60 18.31 -11.88
N ILE A 478 13.70 17.85 -12.74
CA ILE A 478 13.84 16.62 -13.52
C ILE A 478 14.48 16.94 -14.87
N ASP A 479 15.59 16.27 -15.18
CA ASP A 479 16.15 16.27 -16.54
C ASP A 479 15.54 15.08 -17.33
N PRO A 480 14.62 15.32 -18.26
CA PRO A 480 13.94 14.25 -18.99
C PRO A 480 14.84 13.50 -19.97
N ASP A 481 16.05 13.99 -20.22
CA ASP A 481 16.99 13.38 -21.16
C ASP A 481 18.05 12.53 -20.45
N ARG A 482 18.08 12.54 -19.10
CA ARG A 482 19.00 11.72 -18.32
C ARG A 482 18.69 10.22 -18.44
N ARG A 483 17.40 9.86 -18.38
CA ARG A 483 16.94 8.48 -18.41
C ARG A 483 15.47 8.40 -18.86
N TYR A 484 15.03 7.25 -19.44
CA TYR A 484 13.63 7.07 -19.84
C TYR A 484 12.66 7.27 -18.66
N GLN A 485 13.02 6.86 -17.44
CA GLN A 485 12.17 7.04 -16.25
C GLN A 485 12.00 8.53 -15.89
N ASP A 486 13.02 9.37 -16.04
CA ASP A 486 12.91 10.80 -15.82
C ASP A 486 12.01 11.46 -16.87
N ARG A 487 12.05 11.00 -18.11
CA ARG A 487 11.12 11.41 -19.17
C ARG A 487 9.69 11.01 -18.86
N ASP A 488 9.47 9.79 -18.38
CA ASP A 488 8.14 9.30 -17.96
C ASP A 488 7.61 10.15 -16.81
N ASN A 489 8.43 10.46 -15.81
CA ASN A 489 8.09 11.35 -14.70
C ASN A 489 7.75 12.76 -15.15
N TYR A 490 8.54 13.34 -16.06
CA TYR A 490 8.29 14.67 -16.60
C TYR A 490 6.94 14.72 -17.34
N ASN A 491 6.68 13.75 -18.20
CA ASN A 491 5.42 13.63 -18.93
C ASN A 491 4.23 13.42 -17.99
N TRP A 492 4.41 12.60 -16.96
CA TRP A 492 3.40 12.34 -15.93
C TRP A 492 2.94 13.61 -15.21
N ILE A 493 3.88 14.44 -14.74
CA ILE A 493 3.57 15.72 -14.09
C ILE A 493 2.96 16.69 -15.07
N ARG A 494 3.54 16.86 -16.28
CA ARG A 494 3.03 17.76 -17.33
C ARG A 494 1.55 17.49 -17.63
N ASP A 495 1.17 16.22 -17.70
CA ASP A 495 -0.17 15.80 -18.09
C ASP A 495 -1.10 15.51 -16.88
N ALA A 496 -0.63 15.76 -15.64
CA ALA A 496 -1.34 15.40 -14.41
C ALA A 496 -2.75 16.03 -14.29
N GLU A 497 -2.88 17.32 -14.66
CA GLU A 497 -4.18 18.02 -14.65
C GLU A 497 -5.14 17.41 -15.68
N LYS A 498 -4.66 17.16 -16.89
CA LYS A 498 -5.44 16.50 -17.95
C LYS A 498 -5.93 15.12 -17.51
N ASN A 499 -5.10 14.40 -16.79
CA ASN A 499 -5.40 13.06 -16.30
C ASN A 499 -6.26 13.04 -15.03
N GLN A 500 -6.56 14.20 -14.43
CA GLN A 500 -7.43 14.32 -13.24
C GLN A 500 -7.02 13.36 -12.11
N LEU A 501 -5.73 13.41 -11.72
CA LEU A 501 -5.15 12.43 -10.81
C LEU A 501 -5.47 12.67 -9.33
N VAL A 502 -5.88 13.89 -8.96
CA VAL A 502 -6.18 14.23 -7.56
C VAL A 502 -7.50 13.62 -7.12
N VAL A 503 -7.45 12.84 -6.04
CA VAL A 503 -8.63 12.36 -5.31
C VAL A 503 -8.36 12.61 -3.81
N GLY A 504 -9.22 13.38 -3.16
CA GLY A 504 -9.01 13.83 -1.78
C GLY A 504 -8.08 15.05 -1.70
N THR A 505 -6.98 14.95 -0.96
CA THR A 505 -6.05 16.07 -0.76
C THR A 505 -5.20 16.38 -1.99
N GLN A 506 -4.66 17.61 -2.07
CA GLN A 506 -3.78 18.07 -3.15
C GLN A 506 -2.44 17.36 -3.07
N ALA A 507 -2.24 16.32 -3.88
CA ALA A 507 -1.09 15.42 -3.79
C ALA A 507 -0.58 15.00 -5.17
N ARG A 508 0.69 14.57 -5.24
CA ARG A 508 1.35 13.95 -6.39
C ARG A 508 2.27 12.81 -5.97
N ILE A 509 2.64 12.02 -6.96
CA ILE A 509 3.62 10.95 -6.86
C ILE A 509 4.51 10.92 -8.11
N LEU A 510 5.78 10.56 -7.91
CA LEU A 510 6.74 10.22 -8.96
C LEU A 510 7.48 8.95 -8.57
N TYR A 511 7.97 8.20 -9.56
CA TYR A 511 9.02 7.20 -9.32
C TYR A 511 10.37 7.86 -9.56
N GLN A 512 11.00 8.36 -8.49
CA GLN A 512 12.21 9.15 -8.56
C GLN A 512 13.36 8.50 -7.78
N ASP A 513 14.59 8.72 -8.26
CA ASP A 513 15.81 8.25 -7.61
C ASP A 513 16.27 9.17 -6.45
N CYS A 514 17.36 8.81 -5.79
CA CYS A 514 17.90 9.54 -4.67
C CYS A 514 18.17 11.03 -4.99
N ILE A 515 18.84 11.31 -6.11
CA ILE A 515 19.19 12.67 -6.52
C ILE A 515 17.94 13.50 -6.79
N GLY A 516 17.00 12.94 -7.53
CA GLY A 516 15.74 13.60 -7.85
C GLY A 516 14.89 13.87 -6.62
N ARG A 517 14.74 12.89 -5.71
CA ARG A 517 13.99 13.06 -4.44
C ARG A 517 14.57 14.19 -3.61
N VAL A 518 15.89 14.22 -3.41
CA VAL A 518 16.58 15.27 -2.63
C VAL A 518 16.39 16.63 -3.30
N THR A 519 16.61 16.73 -4.61
CA THR A 519 16.51 18.00 -5.34
C THR A 519 15.09 18.56 -5.30
N VAL A 520 14.08 17.72 -5.56
CA VAL A 520 12.65 18.12 -5.53
C VAL A 520 12.25 18.55 -4.12
N ALA A 521 12.61 17.77 -3.08
CA ALA A 521 12.28 18.10 -1.71
C ALA A 521 12.91 19.43 -1.23
N LEU A 522 14.18 19.68 -1.58
CA LEU A 522 14.85 20.95 -1.26
C LEU A 522 14.15 22.14 -1.94
N LYS A 523 13.77 22.02 -3.22
CA LYS A 523 13.00 23.06 -3.92
C LYS A 523 11.67 23.34 -3.24
N PHE A 524 10.94 22.29 -2.81
CA PHE A 524 9.69 22.47 -2.08
C PHE A 524 9.92 23.19 -0.76
N ASN A 525 10.91 22.76 0.03
CA ASN A 525 11.23 23.41 1.30
C ASN A 525 11.63 24.88 1.12
N GLU A 526 12.34 25.21 0.03
CA GLU A 526 12.65 26.59 -0.34
C GLU A 526 11.40 27.41 -0.68
N LEU A 527 10.43 26.84 -1.43
CA LEU A 527 9.17 27.51 -1.72
C LEU A 527 8.37 27.81 -0.45
N VAL A 528 8.34 26.86 0.51
CA VAL A 528 7.75 27.08 1.84
C VAL A 528 8.46 28.19 2.60
N ARG A 529 9.80 28.17 2.66
CA ARG A 529 10.64 29.19 3.30
C ARG A 529 10.39 30.60 2.75
N LYS A 530 10.17 30.70 1.46
CA LYS A 530 9.84 31.96 0.77
C LYS A 530 8.36 32.38 0.91
N GLY A 531 7.55 31.60 1.60
CA GLY A 531 6.13 31.87 1.75
C GLY A 531 5.35 31.83 0.43
N LYS A 532 5.84 31.08 -0.58
CA LYS A 532 5.18 30.92 -1.88
C LYS A 532 4.09 29.86 -1.84
N ILE A 533 4.25 28.86 -1.01
CA ILE A 533 3.31 27.78 -0.75
C ILE A 533 3.22 27.52 0.76
N GLY A 534 2.16 26.87 1.20
CA GLY A 534 2.04 26.33 2.55
C GLY A 534 2.96 25.15 2.83
N PRO A 535 3.00 24.60 4.06
CA PRO A 535 3.77 23.41 4.37
C PRO A 535 3.43 22.23 3.45
N VAL A 536 4.44 21.40 3.19
CA VAL A 536 4.30 20.20 2.34
C VAL A 536 4.70 18.98 3.15
N MET A 537 3.95 17.88 3.08
CA MET A 537 4.37 16.60 3.62
C MET A 537 4.87 15.70 2.49
N ILE A 538 6.12 15.28 2.57
CA ILE A 538 6.68 14.30 1.64
C ILE A 538 6.78 12.93 2.29
N GLY A 539 6.78 11.89 1.47
CA GLY A 539 6.97 10.51 1.89
C GLY A 539 7.14 9.61 0.68
N ARG A 540 6.95 8.34 0.90
CA ARG A 540 6.93 7.36 -0.18
C ARG A 540 5.89 6.28 0.09
N ASP A 541 5.61 5.47 -0.90
CA ASP A 541 4.94 4.20 -0.64
C ASP A 541 5.86 3.29 0.17
N HIS A 542 5.33 2.45 1.03
CA HIS A 542 6.15 1.48 1.76
C HIS A 542 6.68 0.39 0.81
N HIS A 543 6.00 0.12 -0.29
CA HIS A 543 6.50 -0.56 -1.48
C HIS A 543 7.52 0.35 -2.17
N ASP A 544 8.80 0.19 -1.91
CA ASP A 544 9.88 1.03 -2.46
C ASP A 544 11.21 0.26 -2.48
N VAL A 545 12.25 0.94 -2.94
CA VAL A 545 13.63 0.44 -3.03
C VAL A 545 14.11 -0.18 -1.71
N SER A 546 13.83 0.48 -0.56
CA SER A 546 14.30 0.08 0.78
C SER A 546 13.16 -0.27 1.74
N GLY A 547 11.91 -0.02 1.35
CA GLY A 547 10.81 -0.01 2.30
C GLY A 547 10.29 -1.37 2.69
N THR A 548 10.45 -2.40 1.87
CA THR A 548 9.81 -3.69 2.06
C THR A 548 10.78 -4.84 1.85
N ASP A 549 10.85 -5.71 2.84
CA ASP A 549 11.35 -7.07 2.71
C ASP A 549 10.16 -8.02 2.51
N SER A 550 10.05 -8.58 1.31
CA SER A 550 9.07 -9.60 0.95
C SER A 550 9.66 -10.52 -0.12
N PRO A 551 9.90 -11.80 0.19
CA PRO A 551 10.46 -12.75 -0.77
C PRO A 551 9.54 -12.99 -1.97
N PHE A 552 8.26 -12.68 -1.83
CA PHE A 552 7.23 -12.87 -2.87
C PHE A 552 6.98 -11.62 -3.71
N ARG A 553 7.58 -10.46 -3.36
CA ARG A 553 7.37 -9.20 -4.08
C ARG A 553 8.64 -8.33 -4.16
N GLU A 554 8.92 -7.45 -3.18
CA GLU A 554 9.98 -6.44 -3.29
C GLU A 554 11.39 -6.99 -3.25
N THR A 555 11.61 -8.11 -2.58
CA THR A 555 12.91 -8.80 -2.53
C THR A 555 12.97 -10.04 -3.39
N SER A 556 11.97 -10.29 -4.24
CA SER A 556 11.95 -11.44 -5.16
C SER A 556 13.06 -11.40 -6.22
N ASN A 557 13.60 -10.22 -6.55
CA ASN A 557 14.75 -10.07 -7.44
C ASN A 557 16.11 -10.19 -6.72
N ILE A 558 16.14 -10.45 -5.41
CA ILE A 558 17.36 -10.72 -4.64
C ILE A 558 17.60 -12.23 -4.65
N LYS A 559 18.70 -12.67 -5.28
CA LYS A 559 18.95 -14.09 -5.58
C LYS A 559 20.14 -14.71 -4.82
N ASP A 560 20.64 -14.03 -3.80
CA ASP A 560 21.75 -14.50 -2.97
C ASP A 560 21.30 -15.33 -1.74
N GLY A 561 20.02 -15.64 -1.65
CA GLY A 561 19.40 -16.38 -0.54
C GLY A 561 19.00 -15.53 0.66
N SER A 562 19.28 -14.23 0.65
CA SER A 562 18.94 -13.30 1.73
C SER A 562 17.58 -12.64 1.59
N ASN A 563 16.84 -12.92 0.53
CA ASN A 563 15.49 -12.39 0.27
C ASN A 563 14.46 -12.73 1.35
N VAL A 564 14.78 -13.67 2.25
CA VAL A 564 13.91 -14.08 3.38
C VAL A 564 14.16 -13.28 4.66
N THR A 565 15.15 -12.38 4.69
CA THR A 565 15.44 -11.54 5.85
C THR A 565 14.58 -10.27 5.84
N CYS A 566 14.35 -9.67 7.00
CA CYS A 566 13.65 -8.38 7.14
C CYS A 566 14.58 -7.25 7.60
N ASP A 567 15.88 -7.43 7.46
CA ASP A 567 16.87 -6.49 7.96
C ASP A 567 16.81 -5.14 7.24
N MET A 568 16.54 -5.12 5.93
CA MET A 568 16.48 -3.89 5.15
C MET A 568 15.35 -2.97 5.64
N ALA A 569 14.13 -3.48 5.80
CA ALA A 569 12.99 -2.69 6.26
C ALA A 569 13.18 -2.17 7.68
N VAL A 570 13.71 -3.01 8.59
CA VAL A 570 13.99 -2.63 9.97
C VAL A 570 15.09 -1.57 10.06
N GLN A 571 16.18 -1.71 9.32
CA GLN A 571 17.26 -0.72 9.29
C GLN A 571 16.83 0.58 8.61
N CYS A 572 16.04 0.50 7.54
CA CYS A 572 15.44 1.67 6.89
C CYS A 572 14.63 2.48 7.91
N TYR A 573 13.72 1.83 8.63
CA TYR A 573 12.90 2.42 9.70
C TYR A 573 13.77 3.07 10.80
N ALA A 574 14.74 2.32 11.34
CA ALA A 574 15.61 2.80 12.41
C ALA A 574 16.46 4.02 11.96
N GLY A 575 17.01 3.95 10.75
CA GLY A 575 17.84 5.02 10.20
C GLY A 575 17.04 6.28 9.84
N ASN A 576 15.80 6.14 9.38
CA ASN A 576 14.86 7.24 9.18
C ASN A 576 14.53 7.94 10.50
N ALA A 577 14.29 7.16 11.58
CA ALA A 577 14.08 7.70 12.91
C ALA A 577 15.32 8.45 13.42
N ALA A 578 16.51 7.86 13.28
CA ALA A 578 17.76 8.46 13.71
C ALA A 578 18.09 9.77 12.99
N ARG A 579 17.59 9.96 11.76
CA ARG A 579 17.81 11.16 10.93
C ARG A 579 16.70 12.20 11.00
N GLY A 580 15.70 11.98 11.85
CA GLY A 580 14.68 12.99 12.15
C GLY A 580 13.52 13.11 11.16
N MET A 581 13.18 12.05 10.45
CA MET A 581 11.90 12.00 9.72
C MET A 581 10.75 12.31 10.69
N SER A 582 9.75 13.09 10.25
CA SER A 582 8.68 13.56 11.15
C SER A 582 7.79 12.42 11.66
N LEU A 583 7.58 11.41 10.83
CA LEU A 583 6.87 10.18 11.13
C LEU A 583 7.67 9.00 10.59
N VAL A 584 7.79 7.93 11.37
CA VAL A 584 8.33 6.65 10.90
C VAL A 584 7.37 5.53 11.26
N ALA A 585 7.23 4.56 10.34
CA ALA A 585 6.30 3.47 10.49
C ALA A 585 6.93 2.15 10.06
N LEU A 586 6.61 1.05 10.78
CA LEU A 586 7.00 -0.31 10.44
C LEU A 586 5.78 -1.23 10.63
N HIS A 587 5.50 -2.07 9.62
CA HIS A 587 4.31 -2.90 9.60
C HIS A 587 4.63 -4.34 9.20
N ASN A 588 3.82 -5.27 9.69
CA ASN A 588 3.75 -6.63 9.17
C ASN A 588 2.75 -6.71 8.00
N GLY A 589 3.03 -7.57 7.06
CA GLY A 589 2.10 -8.04 6.03
C GLY A 589 2.11 -7.25 4.73
N GLY A 590 2.15 -5.93 4.76
CA GLY A 590 2.06 -5.10 3.54
C GLY A 590 0.92 -5.51 2.62
N GLY A 591 1.15 -5.52 1.31
CA GLY A 591 0.20 -6.01 0.31
C GLY A 591 0.28 -7.52 0.07
N THR A 592 1.22 -8.24 0.72
CA THR A 592 1.47 -9.67 0.52
C THR A 592 0.88 -10.57 1.60
N GLY A 593 0.52 -10.01 2.76
CA GLY A 593 -0.10 -10.72 3.87
C GLY A 593 0.78 -10.89 5.10
N ILE A 594 0.17 -11.15 6.23
CA ILE A 594 0.82 -11.35 7.52
C ILE A 594 1.82 -12.52 7.44
N GLY A 595 3.01 -12.32 7.99
CA GLY A 595 4.14 -13.28 7.96
C GLY A 595 4.83 -13.37 6.60
N LYS A 596 4.39 -12.61 5.59
CA LYS A 596 4.93 -12.64 4.22
C LYS A 596 5.70 -11.39 3.83
N ALA A 597 5.66 -10.33 4.65
CA ALA A 597 6.40 -9.10 4.45
C ALA A 597 6.57 -8.32 5.75
N ILE A 598 7.69 -7.58 5.83
CA ILE A 598 7.86 -6.46 6.77
C ILE A 598 8.11 -5.22 5.92
N ASN A 599 7.37 -4.15 6.19
CA ASN A 599 7.49 -2.92 5.42
C ASN A 599 7.49 -1.67 6.28
N GLY A 600 8.32 -0.72 5.88
CA GLY A 600 8.51 0.53 6.57
C GLY A 600 8.36 1.74 5.66
N GLY A 601 8.00 2.87 6.24
CA GLY A 601 7.89 4.13 5.55
C GLY A 601 8.07 5.31 6.47
N PHE A 602 8.02 6.48 5.86
CA PHE A 602 8.19 7.75 6.57
C PHE A 602 7.24 8.82 6.05
N GLY A 603 7.06 9.84 6.86
CA GLY A 603 6.57 11.15 6.45
C GLY A 603 7.52 12.24 6.95
N LEU A 604 7.84 13.22 6.10
CA LEU A 604 8.64 14.39 6.46
C LEU A 604 7.86 15.66 6.13
N VAL A 605 7.65 16.49 7.13
CA VAL A 605 6.97 17.79 6.97
C VAL A 605 8.01 18.86 6.64
N LEU A 606 7.86 19.46 5.47
CA LEU A 606 8.66 20.58 5.00
C LEU A 606 8.04 21.87 5.55
N ASP A 607 8.72 22.49 6.51
CA ASP A 607 8.28 23.70 7.22
C ASP A 607 9.05 24.97 6.79
N GLY A 608 9.95 24.84 5.83
CA GLY A 608 10.79 25.92 5.32
C GLY A 608 12.08 26.14 6.11
N SER A 609 12.33 25.42 7.20
CA SER A 609 13.53 25.60 8.02
C SER A 609 14.80 24.99 7.36
N GLU A 610 15.98 25.52 7.70
CA GLU A 610 17.25 24.96 7.29
C GLU A 610 17.51 23.58 7.91
N ARG A 611 16.98 23.33 9.10
CA ARG A 611 17.01 22.01 9.74
C ARG A 611 16.40 20.93 8.82
N ILE A 612 15.29 21.24 8.17
CA ILE A 612 14.64 20.31 7.24
C ILE A 612 15.52 20.08 6.00
N ASP A 613 16.26 21.08 5.50
CA ASP A 613 17.19 20.87 4.40
C ASP A 613 18.26 19.81 4.74
N GLU A 614 18.79 19.83 5.97
CA GLU A 614 19.78 18.83 6.41
C GLU A 614 19.17 17.42 6.59
N ILE A 615 17.95 17.35 7.08
CA ILE A 615 17.21 16.08 7.15
C ILE A 615 16.95 15.53 5.75
N ILE A 616 16.50 16.36 4.80
CA ILE A 616 16.28 15.95 3.41
C ILE A 616 17.57 15.31 2.82
N LYS A 617 18.71 15.98 2.94
CA LYS A 617 19.98 15.51 2.38
C LYS A 617 20.43 14.17 2.95
N SER A 618 20.26 13.96 4.27
CA SER A 618 20.75 12.76 4.94
C SER A 618 19.74 11.63 4.95
N ALA A 619 18.47 11.90 5.30
CA ALA A 619 17.48 10.89 5.52
C ALA A 619 16.92 10.31 4.21
N ILE A 620 16.71 11.15 3.17
CA ILE A 620 16.24 10.65 1.87
C ILE A 620 17.35 9.83 1.18
N ALA A 621 18.60 10.25 1.29
CA ALA A 621 19.74 9.47 0.79
C ALA A 621 19.82 8.11 1.48
N TRP A 622 19.73 8.08 2.80
CA TRP A 622 19.66 6.82 3.57
C TRP A 622 18.50 5.93 3.14
N ASP A 623 17.28 6.49 3.10
CA ASP A 623 16.07 5.76 2.77
C ASP A 623 16.13 5.10 1.39
N THR A 624 16.69 5.81 0.40
CA THR A 624 16.78 5.32 -0.97
C THR A 624 17.98 4.39 -1.16
N MET A 625 19.17 4.84 -0.75
CA MET A 625 20.41 4.13 -1.07
C MET A 625 20.64 2.89 -0.20
N GLY A 626 19.96 2.77 0.94
CA GLY A 626 19.95 1.54 1.73
C GLY A 626 19.45 0.33 0.94
N GLY A 627 18.41 0.50 0.13
CA GLY A 627 17.88 -0.55 -0.74
C GLY A 627 18.77 -0.83 -1.96
N VAL A 628 19.38 0.20 -2.54
CA VAL A 628 20.38 0.03 -3.59
C VAL A 628 21.59 -0.73 -3.05
N ALA A 629 22.09 -0.38 -1.87
CA ALA A 629 23.18 -1.09 -1.20
C ALA A 629 22.87 -2.57 -0.96
N ARG A 630 21.65 -2.85 -0.53
CA ARG A 630 21.15 -4.22 -0.32
C ARG A 630 21.14 -5.03 -1.61
N ARG A 631 20.63 -4.45 -2.71
CA ARG A 631 20.58 -5.10 -4.02
C ARG A 631 21.96 -5.23 -4.66
N ASN A 632 22.80 -4.22 -4.55
CA ASN A 632 24.20 -4.26 -4.95
C ASN A 632 24.94 -5.42 -4.24
N TRP A 633 24.78 -5.56 -2.92
CA TRP A 633 25.41 -6.65 -2.18
C TRP A 633 24.88 -8.04 -2.61
N ALA A 634 23.66 -8.13 -3.03
CA ALA A 634 23.07 -9.33 -3.62
C ALA A 634 23.52 -9.60 -5.08
N ARG A 635 24.40 -8.76 -5.61
CA ARG A 635 24.98 -8.86 -6.97
C ARG A 635 24.03 -8.50 -8.11
N ASN A 636 22.98 -7.72 -7.84
CA ASN A 636 22.13 -7.17 -8.90
C ASN A 636 22.97 -6.18 -9.74
N GLU A 637 23.08 -6.42 -11.04
CA GLU A 637 24.00 -5.70 -11.95
C GLU A 637 23.79 -4.19 -11.92
N HIS A 638 22.55 -3.73 -12.11
CA HIS A 638 22.25 -2.30 -12.14
C HIS A 638 22.38 -1.62 -10.79
N ALA A 639 22.22 -2.37 -9.70
CA ALA A 639 22.47 -1.84 -8.35
C ALA A 639 23.97 -1.66 -8.08
N ILE A 640 24.82 -2.54 -8.64
CA ILE A 640 26.29 -2.38 -8.60
C ILE A 640 26.69 -1.12 -9.36
N GLU A 641 26.21 -0.94 -10.59
CA GLU A 641 26.46 0.29 -11.37
C GLU A 641 26.07 1.55 -10.61
N THR A 642 24.86 1.54 -10.03
CA THR A 642 24.33 2.66 -9.24
C THR A 642 25.16 2.94 -8.00
N ALA A 643 25.60 1.90 -7.28
CA ALA A 643 26.44 2.04 -6.09
C ALA A 643 27.83 2.58 -6.42
N ILE A 644 28.42 2.16 -7.53
CA ILE A 644 29.71 2.69 -8.02
C ILE A 644 29.58 4.19 -8.33
N GLU A 645 28.55 4.59 -9.07
CA GLU A 645 28.29 5.99 -9.39
C GLU A 645 28.03 6.83 -8.14
N TYR A 646 27.23 6.31 -7.20
CA TYR A 646 26.96 6.97 -5.92
C TYR A 646 28.25 7.19 -5.12
N ASN A 647 29.11 6.19 -4.99
CA ASN A 647 30.40 6.29 -4.31
C ASN A 647 31.31 7.34 -4.96
N ARG A 648 31.28 7.44 -6.29
CA ARG A 648 32.06 8.44 -7.02
C ARG A 648 31.59 9.86 -6.73
N LEU A 649 30.28 10.08 -6.71
CA LEU A 649 29.68 11.41 -6.47
C LEU A 649 29.79 11.85 -5.01
N HIS A 650 29.85 10.90 -4.06
CA HIS A 650 29.87 11.17 -2.63
C HIS A 650 31.22 10.80 -1.96
N ALA A 651 32.29 10.82 -2.73
CA ALA A 651 33.62 10.48 -2.22
C ALA A 651 33.99 11.31 -0.99
N GLY A 652 34.35 10.63 0.11
CA GLY A 652 34.71 11.24 1.38
C GLY A 652 33.53 11.47 2.36
N THR A 653 32.31 11.22 1.97
CA THR A 653 31.13 11.31 2.84
C THR A 653 30.41 9.97 3.00
N ASP A 654 30.02 9.34 1.90
CA ASP A 654 29.30 8.08 1.88
C ASP A 654 30.09 7.01 1.14
N HIS A 655 29.91 5.76 1.53
CA HIS A 655 30.56 4.62 0.89
C HIS A 655 29.70 3.38 0.96
N ILE A 656 29.23 2.90 -0.20
CA ILE A 656 28.54 1.61 -0.36
C ILE A 656 29.60 0.56 -0.70
N THR A 657 29.59 -0.56 0.03
CA THR A 657 30.50 -1.67 -0.25
C THR A 657 30.11 -2.34 -1.58
N ILE A 658 31.09 -2.45 -2.50
CA ILE A 658 30.90 -3.11 -3.78
C ILE A 658 31.39 -4.57 -3.67
N PRO A 659 30.59 -5.57 -4.08
CA PRO A 659 31.00 -6.98 -4.03
C PRO A 659 31.98 -7.31 -5.17
N TYR A 660 32.89 -8.26 -4.92
CA TYR A 660 33.53 -8.98 -6.01
C TYR A 660 32.55 -9.98 -6.61
N LEU A 661 32.59 -10.16 -7.92
CA LEU A 661 31.79 -11.16 -8.63
C LEU A 661 32.60 -12.45 -8.77
N ALA A 662 31.98 -13.58 -8.43
CA ALA A 662 32.57 -14.87 -8.65
C ALA A 662 32.50 -15.24 -10.14
N ASP A 663 33.44 -16.05 -10.60
CA ASP A 663 33.34 -16.70 -11.89
C ASP A 663 32.37 -17.90 -11.80
N ASP A 664 31.28 -17.85 -12.55
CA ASP A 664 30.20 -18.84 -12.49
C ASP A 664 30.67 -20.24 -12.93
N ASP A 665 31.53 -20.34 -13.93
CA ASP A 665 32.05 -21.62 -14.41
C ASP A 665 32.95 -22.28 -13.35
N LEU A 666 33.77 -21.48 -12.67
CA LEU A 666 34.60 -21.93 -11.58
C LEU A 666 33.77 -22.45 -10.40
N VAL A 667 32.73 -21.71 -10.03
CA VAL A 667 31.80 -22.10 -8.94
C VAL A 667 31.05 -23.37 -9.29
N THR A 668 30.49 -23.45 -10.52
CA THR A 668 29.75 -24.63 -10.99
C THR A 668 30.63 -25.87 -11.01
N SER A 669 31.85 -25.75 -11.56
CA SER A 669 32.82 -26.86 -11.60
C SER A 669 33.20 -27.35 -10.18
N ALA A 670 33.34 -26.44 -9.21
CA ALA A 670 33.66 -26.81 -7.84
C ALA A 670 32.47 -27.50 -7.14
N VAL A 671 31.26 -27.04 -7.38
CA VAL A 671 30.02 -27.63 -6.85
C VAL A 671 29.80 -29.05 -7.45
N ASP A 672 29.98 -29.20 -8.76
CA ASP A 672 29.85 -30.53 -9.43
C ASP A 672 30.81 -31.56 -8.82
N GLN A 673 32.04 -31.19 -8.50
CA GLN A 673 32.98 -32.05 -7.81
C GLN A 673 32.55 -32.49 -6.41
N LEU A 674 31.71 -31.73 -5.75
CA LEU A 674 31.20 -32.04 -4.40
C LEU A 674 30.02 -33.03 -4.44
N PHE A 675 29.23 -33.00 -5.50
CA PHE A 675 28.00 -33.78 -5.63
C PHE A 675 28.10 -34.98 -6.59
N HIS A 676 29.20 -35.11 -7.29
CA HIS A 676 29.59 -36.26 -8.15
C HIS A 676 30.86 -36.94 -7.66
#